data_a267b42b0f6f228768f0ab819668ae0a
#
_entry.id   a267b42b0f6f228768f0ab819668ae0a
#
_cell.length_a   1.000
_cell.length_b   1.000
_cell.length_c   1.000
_cell.angle_alpha   90.00
_cell.angle_beta   90.00
_cell.angle_gamma   90.00
#
_symmetry.space_group_name_H-M   'P 1'
#
loop_
_entity.id
_entity.type
_entity.pdbx_description
1 polymer ?
#
loop_
_entity_poly.entity_id
_entity_poly.type
_entity_poly.pdbx_seq_one_letter_code
_entity_poly.pdbx_strand_id
1 'polypeptide(L)'
;MFCKELKMMAMTMSLVLLQIFGASSVLVASEAQGERNTGNLPSIDEMTEGMQKMDGFLPLYWDEDMGELWMEVPELNQEMIHYVGYGAGLGSNDLGLDRGALRGSRMVKFEKVGRKILMVQPNYQFRAITDNLSEVRAVRDAFARSVLWSFAAEAQTGDRVLVNATQFLLRDAINAAQRMQPGTYRLDTDRSSIYMEMTNSFPTNTEMEAELTFVQQPGSGGGGRGGFGGGNSNFEGVGSVAATGEAASIRMHHSFVQVPDDNYVPRAFNSQAGYGAVTYQDYAVPLGEPMTQRFIRRHRLEKKNPSARMSEAVEPIVYYLDPGTPEPIRSALLDGARWWNQAFEAAGYIDAFQVAMRPDSISPLDARYNVINWVHRSTRGWSTGGSVTDPRTGEIIKGVVTLGSLRIRQDYMIAEGLLSPYENGDETPPELAEWSLARIRQLSAHEVGHTIGLGHNYYNSGAGRISVMDYPHHLVNLNSDGSLDYSEVYDVDIGEWDKVAVNYGYREFPAGTNETEELNRMLEVARGDDILYMSNQDIATTPQADQWANGNDVGVELNRMMDVRAAAMRRFGEKAIQSGAPMATIEETLVPLYLHHRFQVESTASAVGGVEYTYAVRGDGLQPFQRVSAQAQNAAIDALMRTLELSELKIPDHILSLIPPRPPGYGPHREMFPRYTGSAFDAVTPAVVAASHTVNFLLEQSRAARLVEQKALDPNLPGLRDVLSRLFDATLGAETDSPYDLSVKRAVVGVVVDRVKWLAVNSPMMEVRGIASSTLEMVSEVLGSSEQQEGSLAGFLVRDIKRFLNRSAENFREINQVSPPPGAPIGQPAMDWIQRSELWYTWLEQDWLRGQPFGGHWH
;
A
#
# COMPACT_ATOMS: atom_id res chain seq x y z
N MET A 1 25.29 55.17 -25.19
CA MET A 1 26.75 55.05 -25.06
C MET A 1 27.17 54.29 -23.78
N PHE A 2 26.34 54.28 -22.74
CA PHE A 2 26.67 53.65 -21.45
C PHE A 2 26.49 52.08 -21.44
N CYS A 3 25.81 51.52 -22.39
CA CYS A 3 25.50 50.07 -22.40
C CYS A 3 26.48 49.20 -23.17
N LYS A 4 27.48 49.82 -23.87
CA LYS A 4 28.56 49.13 -24.63
C LYS A 4 29.83 48.92 -23.79
N GLU A 5 30.09 49.81 -22.84
CA GLU A 5 31.31 49.73 -22.02
C GLU A 5 31.12 48.73 -20.87
N LEU A 6 29.90 48.51 -20.37
CA LEU A 6 29.64 47.50 -19.32
C LEU A 6 29.76 46.06 -19.81
N LYS A 7 29.51 45.77 -21.09
CA LYS A 7 29.73 44.47 -21.70
C LYS A 7 31.18 44.12 -22.01
N MET A 8 32.00 45.14 -22.24
CA MET A 8 33.44 44.95 -22.53
C MET A 8 34.21 44.74 -21.24
N MET A 9 33.81 45.35 -20.13
CA MET A 9 34.43 45.16 -18.81
C MET A 9 34.06 43.78 -18.17
N ALA A 10 32.85 43.23 -18.42
CA ALA A 10 32.45 41.91 -18.00
C ALA A 10 33.15 40.78 -18.79
N MET A 11 33.48 41.03 -20.08
CA MET A 11 34.20 40.07 -20.90
C MET A 11 35.70 40.00 -20.65
N THR A 12 36.32 41.09 -20.20
CA THR A 12 37.73 41.12 -19.81
C THR A 12 37.96 40.54 -18.40
N MET A 13 37.02 40.69 -17.47
CA MET A 13 37.11 40.04 -16.16
C MET A 13 36.87 38.52 -16.21
N SER A 14 36.05 38.03 -17.14
CA SER A 14 35.85 36.59 -17.33
C SER A 14 37.05 35.89 -17.98
N LEU A 15 37.81 36.58 -18.84
CA LEU A 15 39.04 36.00 -19.43
C LEU A 15 40.24 35.99 -18.47
N VAL A 16 40.31 36.91 -17.53
CA VAL A 16 41.40 36.94 -16.51
C VAL A 16 41.12 35.91 -15.42
N LEU A 17 39.86 35.62 -15.05
CA LEU A 17 39.50 34.55 -14.14
C LEU A 17 39.68 33.14 -14.72
N LEU A 18 39.55 32.95 -16.04
CA LEU A 18 39.84 31.66 -16.70
C LEU A 18 41.35 31.39 -16.83
N GLN A 19 42.24 32.41 -16.80
CA GLN A 19 43.68 32.19 -16.84
C GLN A 19 44.29 31.95 -15.47
N ILE A 20 43.67 32.37 -14.38
CA ILE A 20 44.14 32.12 -13.00
C ILE A 20 43.69 30.72 -12.50
N PHE A 21 42.58 30.17 -12.97
CA PHE A 21 42.15 28.79 -12.65
C PHE A 21 42.72 27.72 -13.60
N GLY A 22 43.25 28.12 -14.77
CA GLY A 22 43.90 27.22 -15.73
C GLY A 22 45.36 26.89 -15.41
N ALA A 23 46.02 27.69 -14.55
CA ALA A 23 47.44 27.50 -14.21
C ALA A 23 47.65 26.69 -12.91
N SER A 24 46.62 26.53 -12.09
CA SER A 24 46.72 25.73 -10.84
C SER A 24 46.30 24.28 -11.00
N SER A 25 45.67 23.91 -12.10
CA SER A 25 45.24 22.51 -12.35
C SER A 25 46.21 21.67 -13.18
N VAL A 26 47.31 22.29 -13.68
CA VAL A 26 48.32 21.56 -14.44
C VAL A 26 49.53 21.16 -13.57
N LEU A 27 49.66 21.67 -12.33
CA LEU A 27 50.78 21.35 -11.45
C LEU A 27 50.44 20.32 -10.34
N VAL A 28 49.23 19.78 -10.29
CA VAL A 28 48.89 18.70 -9.36
C VAL A 28 48.65 17.34 -10.08
N ALA A 29 48.72 17.34 -11.41
CA ALA A 29 48.52 16.10 -12.20
C ALA A 29 49.84 15.37 -12.57
N SER A 30 51.00 15.76 -12.00
CA SER A 30 52.28 15.14 -12.39
C SER A 30 53.01 14.34 -11.28
N GLU A 31 52.37 14.15 -10.10
CA GLU A 31 53.01 13.33 -9.04
C GLU A 31 52.14 12.20 -8.49
N ALA A 32 51.07 11.79 -9.19
CA ALA A 32 50.36 10.55 -8.87
C ALA A 32 50.36 9.57 -10.07
N GLN A 33 51.50 9.42 -10.70
CA GLN A 33 51.81 8.14 -11.35
C GLN A 33 52.36 7.23 -10.25
N GLY A 34 51.49 6.81 -9.33
CA GLY A 34 51.76 5.63 -8.54
C GLY A 34 52.09 4.47 -9.47
N GLU A 35 53.20 3.81 -9.25
CA GLU A 35 53.67 2.62 -9.94
C GLU A 35 52.44 1.75 -10.19
N ARG A 36 52.19 1.38 -11.47
CA ARG A 36 51.23 0.33 -11.80
C ARG A 36 51.83 -0.93 -11.18
N ASN A 37 51.33 -1.25 -9.98
CA ASN A 37 51.61 -2.52 -9.34
C ASN A 37 51.02 -3.62 -10.22
N THR A 38 51.78 -4.15 -11.14
CA THR A 38 51.45 -5.25 -12.03
C THR A 38 51.69 -6.60 -11.35
N GLY A 39 51.87 -6.60 -10.01
CA GLY A 39 52.01 -7.81 -9.23
C GLY A 39 50.74 -8.69 -9.33
N ASN A 40 50.93 -10.00 -9.32
CA ASN A 40 49.79 -10.95 -9.15
C ASN A 40 49.07 -10.63 -7.84
N LEU A 41 47.74 -10.77 -7.87
CA LEU A 41 46.94 -10.71 -6.65
C LEU A 41 47.39 -11.84 -5.69
N PRO A 42 47.38 -11.62 -4.37
CA PRO A 42 47.59 -12.70 -3.39
C PRO A 42 46.51 -13.79 -3.58
N SER A 43 46.77 -14.95 -3.08
CA SER A 43 45.74 -16.00 -2.98
C SER A 43 44.66 -15.58 -1.95
N ILE A 44 43.45 -16.13 -2.09
CA ILE A 44 42.38 -15.87 -1.12
C ILE A 44 42.78 -16.33 0.28
N ASP A 45 43.40 -17.51 0.38
CA ASP A 45 43.84 -18.06 1.66
C ASP A 45 44.90 -17.18 2.36
N GLU A 46 45.83 -16.59 1.58
CA GLU A 46 46.83 -15.65 2.13
C GLU A 46 46.16 -14.35 2.63
N MET A 47 45.16 -13.84 1.89
CA MET A 47 44.49 -12.57 2.24
C MET A 47 43.53 -12.73 3.43
N THR A 48 42.96 -13.91 3.63
CA THR A 48 41.95 -14.18 4.69
C THR A 48 42.53 -14.92 5.89
N GLU A 49 43.86 -15.03 5.98
CA GLU A 49 44.51 -15.66 7.13
C GLU A 49 44.12 -14.94 8.42
N GLY A 50 43.57 -15.68 9.38
CA GLY A 50 43.08 -15.14 10.67
C GLY A 50 41.64 -14.62 10.67
N MET A 51 41.00 -14.49 9.51
CA MET A 51 39.61 -14.06 9.44
C MET A 51 38.63 -15.22 9.74
N GLN A 52 37.47 -14.87 10.28
CA GLN A 52 36.39 -15.83 10.50
C GLN A 52 35.66 -16.11 9.19
N LYS A 53 35.76 -17.37 8.71
CA LYS A 53 35.07 -17.79 7.47
C LYS A 53 33.63 -18.25 7.74
N MET A 54 32.73 -17.89 6.84
CA MET A 54 31.33 -18.38 6.75
C MET A 54 31.14 -18.99 5.34
N ASP A 55 31.09 -20.32 5.29
CA ASP A 55 30.90 -21.05 4.01
C ASP A 55 29.45 -20.99 3.55
N GLY A 56 29.22 -20.88 2.22
CA GLY A 56 27.90 -20.89 1.63
C GLY A 56 27.91 -20.45 0.16
N PHE A 57 26.80 -19.87 -0.33
CA PHE A 57 26.61 -19.50 -1.73
C PHE A 57 27.67 -18.49 -2.23
N LEU A 58 27.84 -17.38 -1.55
CA LEU A 58 28.98 -16.50 -1.67
C LEU A 58 29.70 -16.52 -0.31
N PRO A 59 30.83 -17.21 -0.17
CA PRO A 59 31.52 -17.32 1.10
C PRO A 59 31.92 -15.94 1.63
N LEU A 60 31.78 -15.74 2.94
CA LEU A 60 32.14 -14.51 3.62
C LEU A 60 33.31 -14.72 4.56
N TYR A 61 34.11 -13.67 4.76
CA TYR A 61 35.22 -13.66 5.71
C TYR A 61 35.10 -12.37 6.54
N TRP A 62 35.15 -12.51 7.87
CA TRP A 62 35.05 -11.40 8.80
C TRP A 62 36.41 -11.10 9.44
N ASP A 63 36.90 -9.91 9.22
CA ASP A 63 38.05 -9.36 9.92
C ASP A 63 37.56 -8.59 11.14
N GLU A 64 37.67 -9.24 12.33
CA GLU A 64 37.19 -8.65 13.58
C GLU A 64 38.03 -7.45 14.02
N ASP A 65 39.33 -7.47 13.76
CA ASP A 65 40.25 -6.40 14.17
C ASP A 65 40.00 -5.10 13.37
N MET A 66 39.70 -5.23 12.07
CA MET A 66 39.43 -4.10 11.20
C MET A 66 37.96 -3.73 11.10
N GLY A 67 37.05 -4.62 11.53
CA GLY A 67 35.60 -4.45 11.33
C GLY A 67 35.18 -4.51 9.87
N GLU A 68 35.88 -5.31 9.07
CA GLU A 68 35.65 -5.42 7.63
C GLU A 68 35.07 -6.77 7.22
N LEU A 69 34.10 -6.73 6.29
CA LEU A 69 33.51 -7.91 5.70
C LEU A 69 33.99 -8.11 4.27
N TRP A 70 34.50 -9.29 4.02
CA TRP A 70 35.00 -9.72 2.72
C TRP A 70 34.09 -10.76 2.11
N MET A 71 33.90 -10.70 0.80
CA MET A 71 33.02 -11.59 0.04
C MET A 71 33.81 -12.27 -1.06
N GLU A 72 33.78 -13.59 -1.10
CA GLU A 72 34.29 -14.38 -2.22
C GLU A 72 33.20 -14.50 -3.29
N VAL A 73 33.55 -14.21 -4.53
CA VAL A 73 32.76 -14.48 -5.73
C VAL A 73 33.30 -15.76 -6.36
N PRO A 74 32.65 -16.92 -6.14
CA PRO A 74 33.16 -18.21 -6.58
C PRO A 74 33.15 -18.37 -8.09
N GLU A 75 32.14 -17.80 -8.76
CA GLU A 75 31.94 -17.90 -10.19
C GLU A 75 31.52 -16.55 -10.79
N LEU A 76 32.29 -16.11 -11.78
CA LEU A 76 31.99 -14.89 -12.53
C LEU A 76 30.91 -15.17 -13.58
N ASN A 77 30.09 -14.16 -13.85
CA ASN A 77 28.95 -14.22 -14.79
C ASN A 77 27.79 -15.13 -14.35
N GLN A 78 27.85 -15.77 -13.19
CA GLN A 78 26.72 -16.48 -12.62
C GLN A 78 25.62 -15.47 -12.27
N GLU A 79 24.39 -15.76 -12.69
CA GLU A 79 23.23 -14.93 -12.35
C GLU A 79 22.71 -15.30 -10.96
N MET A 80 22.28 -14.28 -10.25
CA MET A 80 21.69 -14.40 -8.91
C MET A 80 20.69 -13.28 -8.67
N ILE A 81 19.77 -13.47 -7.74
CA ILE A 81 18.85 -12.41 -7.31
C ILE A 81 19.51 -11.63 -6.16
N HIS A 82 19.58 -10.33 -6.32
CA HIS A 82 19.92 -9.42 -5.22
C HIS A 82 18.70 -8.62 -4.80
N TYR A 83 18.38 -8.62 -3.52
CA TYR A 83 17.38 -7.71 -2.96
C TYR A 83 17.91 -7.02 -1.71
N VAL A 84 17.25 -5.91 -1.37
CA VAL A 84 17.56 -5.13 -0.17
C VAL A 84 16.30 -5.02 0.68
N GLY A 85 16.47 -5.08 1.99
CA GLY A 85 15.38 -4.95 2.94
C GLY A 85 15.83 -4.26 4.23
N TYR A 86 14.94 -4.27 5.21
CA TYR A 86 15.25 -3.77 6.55
C TYR A 86 15.25 -4.91 7.56
N GLY A 87 16.39 -5.22 8.15
CA GLY A 87 16.49 -6.13 9.29
C GLY A 87 15.91 -5.50 10.56
N ALA A 88 16.11 -4.17 10.73
CA ALA A 88 15.42 -3.36 11.71
C ALA A 88 15.08 -2.00 11.12
N GLY A 89 13.93 -1.46 11.48
CA GLY A 89 13.42 -0.19 10.99
C GLY A 89 13.13 0.79 12.12
N LEU A 90 12.31 1.80 11.82
CA LEU A 90 11.94 2.85 12.78
C LEU A 90 10.56 2.65 13.42
N GLY A 91 9.79 1.65 13.02
CA GLY A 91 8.49 1.37 13.63
C GLY A 91 7.44 2.46 13.44
N SER A 92 7.57 3.32 12.43
CA SER A 92 6.59 4.34 12.06
C SER A 92 5.96 4.03 10.71
N ASN A 93 4.64 3.97 10.67
CA ASN A 93 3.90 3.81 9.43
C ASN A 93 4.15 4.98 8.45
N ASP A 94 4.28 6.20 8.97
CA ASP A 94 4.43 7.41 8.16
C ASP A 94 5.79 7.47 7.45
N LEU A 95 6.83 6.93 8.09
CA LEU A 95 8.16 6.81 7.50
C LEU A 95 8.26 5.61 6.56
N GLY A 96 7.48 4.55 6.80
CA GLY A 96 7.48 3.33 5.98
C GLY A 96 8.84 2.61 5.94
N LEU A 97 9.60 2.70 7.03
CA LEU A 97 10.88 2.03 7.23
C LEU A 97 10.70 0.87 8.20
N ASP A 98 9.96 -0.15 7.76
CA ASP A 98 9.54 -1.26 8.61
C ASP A 98 10.50 -2.44 8.55
N ARG A 99 10.71 -3.11 9.70
CA ARG A 99 11.38 -4.41 9.77
C ARG A 99 10.71 -5.43 8.84
N GLY A 100 11.51 -6.17 8.08
CA GLY A 100 11.04 -7.23 7.18
C GLY A 100 10.55 -6.74 5.82
N ALA A 101 10.47 -5.43 5.57
CA ALA A 101 10.08 -4.91 4.27
C ALA A 101 11.15 -5.21 3.22
N LEU A 102 10.74 -5.85 2.11
CA LEU A 102 11.57 -6.11 0.95
C LEU A 102 11.59 -4.90 0.01
N ARG A 103 12.76 -4.58 -0.55
CA ARG A 103 12.95 -3.48 -1.50
C ARG A 103 13.86 -3.93 -2.65
N GLY A 104 13.49 -3.57 -3.86
CA GLY A 104 14.41 -3.59 -5.00
C GLY A 104 15.00 -4.94 -5.39
N SER A 105 14.19 -6.02 -5.49
CA SER A 105 14.66 -7.31 -6.04
C SER A 105 15.11 -7.15 -7.50
N ARG A 106 16.29 -7.68 -7.85
CA ARG A 106 16.90 -7.57 -9.18
C ARG A 106 17.75 -8.79 -9.50
N MET A 107 17.76 -9.18 -10.77
CA MET A 107 18.74 -10.10 -11.28
C MET A 107 20.09 -9.39 -11.41
N VAL A 108 21.15 -9.98 -10.88
CA VAL A 108 22.51 -9.44 -10.98
C VAL A 108 23.51 -10.55 -11.30
N LYS A 109 24.69 -10.13 -11.80
CA LYS A 109 25.87 -10.98 -11.95
C LYS A 109 27.14 -10.17 -11.72
N PHE A 110 28.24 -10.85 -11.43
CA PHE A 110 29.54 -10.24 -11.29
C PHE A 110 30.39 -10.43 -12.56
N GLU A 111 30.83 -9.33 -13.16
CA GLU A 111 31.70 -9.32 -14.34
C GLU A 111 33.08 -8.75 -13.99
N LYS A 112 34.15 -9.42 -14.43
CA LYS A 112 35.52 -8.95 -14.21
C LYS A 112 36.02 -8.14 -15.41
N VAL A 113 36.48 -6.91 -15.14
CA VAL A 113 37.12 -6.04 -16.12
C VAL A 113 38.45 -5.56 -15.51
N GLY A 114 39.53 -6.23 -15.85
CA GLY A 114 40.84 -6.00 -15.21
C GLY A 114 40.80 -6.36 -13.73
N ARG A 115 41.07 -5.38 -12.84
CA ARG A 115 40.94 -5.55 -11.38
C ARG A 115 39.57 -5.11 -10.83
N LYS A 116 38.63 -4.70 -11.67
CA LYS A 116 37.27 -4.35 -11.25
C LYS A 116 36.36 -5.57 -11.34
N ILE A 117 35.57 -5.77 -10.30
CA ILE A 117 34.45 -6.69 -10.27
C ILE A 117 33.17 -5.85 -10.28
N LEU A 118 32.48 -5.87 -11.42
CA LEU A 118 31.29 -5.07 -11.64
C LEU A 118 30.04 -5.88 -11.28
N MET A 119 29.21 -5.36 -10.38
CA MET A 119 27.88 -5.87 -10.14
C MET A 119 26.94 -5.33 -11.20
N VAL A 120 26.52 -6.18 -12.13
CA VAL A 120 25.76 -5.80 -13.32
C VAL A 120 24.34 -6.37 -13.25
N GLN A 121 23.36 -5.49 -13.48
CA GLN A 121 21.97 -5.90 -13.70
C GLN A 121 21.70 -6.01 -15.21
N PRO A 122 21.46 -7.23 -15.75
CA PRO A 122 20.96 -7.41 -17.11
C PRO A 122 19.55 -6.82 -17.26
N ASN A 123 19.18 -6.42 -18.45
CA ASN A 123 17.85 -5.92 -18.73
C ASN A 123 16.92 -7.05 -19.18
N TYR A 124 16.24 -7.69 -18.23
CA TYR A 124 15.32 -8.79 -18.50
C TYR A 124 13.93 -8.35 -19.00
N GLN A 125 13.68 -7.05 -19.04
CA GLN A 125 12.41 -6.51 -19.55
C GLN A 125 12.32 -6.64 -21.08
N PHE A 126 13.46 -6.63 -21.75
CA PHE A 126 13.56 -6.73 -23.22
C PHE A 126 14.45 -7.90 -23.58
N ARG A 127 13.89 -8.87 -24.29
CA ARG A 127 14.55 -10.15 -24.63
C ARG A 127 14.39 -10.48 -26.11
N ALA A 128 15.20 -11.37 -26.59
CA ALA A 128 14.96 -12.15 -27.80
C ALA A 128 15.17 -13.62 -27.46
N ILE A 129 14.09 -14.38 -27.37
CA ILE A 129 14.12 -15.81 -27.05
C ILE A 129 14.25 -16.58 -28.37
N THR A 130 15.51 -16.78 -28.82
CA THR A 130 15.85 -17.35 -30.12
C THR A 130 17.24 -17.95 -30.10
N ASP A 131 17.51 -18.93 -30.97
CA ASP A 131 18.85 -19.47 -31.21
C ASP A 131 19.73 -18.53 -32.06
N ASN A 132 19.15 -17.45 -32.61
CA ASN A 132 19.88 -16.46 -33.40
C ASN A 132 20.65 -15.48 -32.48
N LEU A 133 21.93 -15.79 -32.22
CA LEU A 133 22.78 -14.97 -31.36
C LEU A 133 22.95 -13.51 -31.83
N SER A 134 22.78 -13.24 -33.14
CA SER A 134 22.84 -11.89 -33.67
C SER A 134 21.59 -11.07 -33.28
N GLU A 135 20.43 -11.69 -33.26
CA GLU A 135 19.17 -11.10 -32.80
C GLU A 135 19.21 -10.85 -31.30
N VAL A 136 19.64 -11.82 -30.50
CA VAL A 136 19.88 -11.66 -29.05
C VAL A 136 20.81 -10.49 -28.79
N ARG A 137 21.89 -10.37 -29.57
CA ARG A 137 22.83 -9.24 -29.44
C ARG A 137 22.17 -7.91 -29.79
N ALA A 138 21.40 -7.85 -30.88
CA ALA A 138 20.72 -6.64 -31.34
C ALA A 138 19.79 -6.08 -30.26
N VAL A 139 19.00 -6.94 -29.59
CA VAL A 139 18.11 -6.55 -28.49
C VAL A 139 18.93 -6.09 -27.28
N ARG A 140 19.93 -6.88 -26.87
CA ARG A 140 20.80 -6.52 -25.74
C ARG A 140 21.53 -5.18 -25.94
N ASP A 141 21.98 -4.89 -27.16
CA ASP A 141 22.72 -3.68 -27.47
C ASP A 141 21.77 -2.46 -27.67
N ALA A 142 20.45 -2.71 -27.88
CA ALA A 142 19.40 -1.68 -27.94
C ALA A 142 18.92 -1.22 -26.57
N PHE A 143 18.96 -2.10 -25.55
CA PHE A 143 18.41 -1.82 -24.21
C PHE A 143 19.50 -1.92 -23.14
N ALA A 144 19.77 -0.80 -22.48
CA ALA A 144 20.91 -0.69 -21.58
C ALA A 144 20.80 -1.63 -20.38
N ARG A 145 21.91 -2.27 -20.03
CA ARG A 145 22.16 -2.88 -18.73
C ARG A 145 22.61 -1.82 -17.71
N SER A 146 22.56 -2.12 -16.42
CA SER A 146 22.99 -1.22 -15.38
C SER A 146 24.17 -1.80 -14.59
N VAL A 147 25.23 -1.01 -14.38
CA VAL A 147 26.30 -1.33 -13.43
C VAL A 147 25.92 -0.70 -12.10
N LEU A 148 25.56 -1.52 -11.10
CA LEU A 148 25.03 -1.08 -9.81
C LEU A 148 26.13 -0.75 -8.82
N TRP A 149 27.29 -1.44 -8.92
CA TRP A 149 28.43 -1.27 -8.05
C TRP A 149 29.72 -1.76 -8.71
N SER A 150 30.85 -1.33 -8.19
CA SER A 150 32.16 -1.81 -8.61
C SER A 150 33.03 -2.07 -7.40
N PHE A 151 33.48 -3.30 -7.27
CA PHE A 151 34.46 -3.72 -6.28
C PHE A 151 35.86 -3.75 -6.88
N ALA A 152 36.90 -3.68 -6.05
CA ALA A 152 38.26 -4.06 -6.42
C ALA A 152 38.45 -5.56 -6.18
N ALA A 153 39.13 -6.24 -7.09
CA ALA A 153 39.63 -7.60 -6.85
C ALA A 153 40.89 -7.48 -5.99
N GLU A 154 40.79 -7.93 -4.74
CA GLU A 154 41.88 -7.82 -3.75
C GLU A 154 42.72 -9.10 -3.65
N ALA A 155 42.10 -10.28 -3.84
CA ALA A 155 42.76 -11.57 -3.95
C ALA A 155 42.11 -12.44 -5.04
N GLN A 156 42.81 -13.43 -5.51
CA GLN A 156 42.31 -14.38 -6.51
C GLN A 156 42.95 -15.76 -6.37
N THR A 157 42.14 -16.86 -6.43
CA THR A 157 42.60 -18.24 -6.49
C THR A 157 41.81 -18.97 -7.60
N GLY A 158 42.47 -19.24 -8.73
CA GLY A 158 41.81 -19.73 -9.92
C GLY A 158 40.79 -18.69 -10.46
N ASP A 159 39.55 -19.10 -10.67
CA ASP A 159 38.46 -18.20 -11.11
C ASP A 159 37.75 -17.49 -9.96
N ARG A 160 38.00 -17.87 -8.72
CA ARG A 160 37.43 -17.29 -7.52
C ARG A 160 38.11 -15.96 -7.19
N VAL A 161 37.30 -14.93 -6.89
CA VAL A 161 37.79 -13.57 -6.61
C VAL A 161 37.30 -13.11 -5.25
N LEU A 162 38.18 -12.53 -4.43
CA LEU A 162 37.85 -11.92 -3.16
C LEU A 162 37.69 -10.39 -3.33
N VAL A 163 36.64 -9.83 -2.75
CA VAL A 163 36.35 -8.40 -2.73
C VAL A 163 36.02 -7.92 -1.32
N ASN A 164 36.37 -6.68 -0.98
CA ASN A 164 35.91 -6.05 0.26
C ASN A 164 34.46 -5.55 0.07
N ALA A 165 33.52 -6.10 0.84
CA ALA A 165 32.10 -5.78 0.77
C ALA A 165 31.71 -4.63 1.72
N THR A 166 32.56 -4.19 2.61
CA THR A 166 32.24 -3.23 3.69
C THR A 166 31.62 -1.95 3.15
N GLN A 167 32.26 -1.29 2.18
CA GLN A 167 31.76 -0.04 1.61
C GLN A 167 30.47 -0.23 0.77
N PHE A 168 30.26 -1.40 0.21
CA PHE A 168 29.02 -1.76 -0.48
C PHE A 168 27.85 -1.82 0.50
N LEU A 169 28.08 -2.26 1.71
CA LEU A 169 27.06 -2.39 2.76
C LEU A 169 26.85 -1.07 3.51
N LEU A 170 27.91 -0.30 3.77
CA LEU A 170 27.83 0.99 4.48
C LEU A 170 27.34 2.14 3.57
N ARG A 171 26.25 1.91 2.82
CA ARG A 171 25.63 2.91 1.95
C ARG A 171 24.11 2.88 2.06
N ASP A 172 23.46 4.00 1.80
CA ASP A 172 22.00 4.07 1.66
C ASP A 172 21.57 3.51 0.30
N ALA A 173 21.42 2.19 0.21
CA ALA A 173 21.16 1.48 -1.05
C ALA A 173 19.75 1.70 -1.61
N ILE A 174 18.79 2.13 -0.79
CA ILE A 174 17.37 2.25 -1.12
C ILE A 174 16.75 3.58 -0.71
N ASN A 175 17.59 4.63 -0.57
CA ASN A 175 17.18 6.00 -0.27
C ASN A 175 16.36 6.14 1.02
N ALA A 176 16.75 5.44 2.09
CA ALA A 176 16.10 5.51 3.39
C ALA A 176 16.13 6.95 3.96
N ALA A 177 17.22 7.68 3.73
CA ALA A 177 17.39 9.08 4.16
C ALA A 177 16.26 9.99 3.67
N GLN A 178 15.74 9.77 2.45
CA GLN A 178 14.67 10.59 1.87
C GLN A 178 13.31 10.40 2.57
N ARG A 179 13.15 9.28 3.26
CA ARG A 179 11.92 8.97 4.02
C ARG A 179 11.97 9.51 5.44
N MET A 180 13.16 9.77 5.96
CA MET A 180 13.35 10.29 7.31
C MET A 180 12.94 11.76 7.38
N GLN A 181 11.92 12.04 8.18
CA GLN A 181 11.33 13.37 8.35
C GLN A 181 11.00 13.64 9.83
N PRO A 182 10.81 14.89 10.27
CA PRO A 182 10.98 16.13 9.50
C PRO A 182 12.46 16.47 9.29
N GLY A 183 12.72 17.25 8.26
CA GLY A 183 14.07 17.72 7.91
C GLY A 183 14.79 16.79 6.93
N THR A 184 16.08 17.01 6.77
CA THR A 184 16.95 16.24 5.87
C THR A 184 17.92 15.41 6.69
N TYR A 185 17.99 14.12 6.42
CA TYR A 185 18.92 13.18 7.03
C TYR A 185 20.00 12.76 6.03
N ARG A 186 21.19 12.47 6.53
CA ARG A 186 22.30 11.93 5.75
C ARG A 186 22.93 10.78 6.50
N LEU A 187 23.36 9.77 5.73
CA LEU A 187 24.14 8.66 6.26
C LEU A 187 25.46 9.17 6.84
N ASP A 188 25.78 8.72 8.04
CA ASP A 188 27.03 8.93 8.75
C ASP A 188 27.77 7.59 8.81
N THR A 189 28.73 7.41 7.93
CA THR A 189 29.49 6.15 7.80
C THR A 189 30.39 5.87 9.00
N ASP A 190 30.85 6.93 9.71
CA ASP A 190 31.71 6.78 10.88
C ASP A 190 30.94 6.24 12.09
N ARG A 191 29.59 6.36 12.08
CA ARG A 191 28.66 5.81 13.09
C ARG A 191 27.93 4.58 12.59
N SER A 192 28.34 4.00 11.46
CA SER A 192 27.73 2.85 10.84
C SER A 192 28.70 1.67 10.86
N SER A 193 28.17 0.45 10.98
CA SER A 193 29.00 -0.77 11.08
C SER A 193 28.30 -1.98 10.45
N ILE A 194 29.08 -3.02 10.18
CA ILE A 194 28.54 -4.33 9.79
C ILE A 194 27.85 -4.96 11.02
N TYR A 195 26.67 -5.53 10.81
CA TYR A 195 25.88 -6.19 11.85
C TYR A 195 26.04 -7.72 11.72
N MET A 196 27.03 -8.28 12.45
CA MET A 196 27.43 -9.68 12.29
C MET A 196 26.40 -10.70 12.76
N GLU A 197 25.56 -10.38 13.76
CA GLU A 197 24.51 -11.30 14.24
C GLU A 197 23.58 -11.80 13.13
N MET A 198 23.35 -10.97 12.09
CA MET A 198 22.44 -11.26 10.99
C MET A 198 23.17 -11.36 9.65
N THR A 199 24.50 -11.49 9.68
CA THR A 199 25.35 -11.73 8.52
C THR A 199 25.77 -13.19 8.48
N ASN A 200 25.45 -13.88 7.39
CA ASN A 200 25.79 -15.31 7.24
C ASN A 200 25.71 -15.72 5.77
N SER A 201 26.37 -16.82 5.43
CA SER A 201 26.24 -17.47 4.12
C SER A 201 25.56 -18.84 4.28
N PHE A 202 24.50 -19.07 3.50
CA PHE A 202 23.72 -20.31 3.46
C PHE A 202 24.00 -21.05 2.14
N PRO A 203 23.58 -22.31 1.99
CA PRO A 203 23.84 -23.07 0.77
C PRO A 203 23.35 -22.44 -0.53
N THR A 204 22.22 -21.70 -0.48
CA THR A 204 21.56 -21.12 -1.65
C THR A 204 21.43 -19.58 -1.59
N ASN A 205 21.91 -18.96 -0.51
CA ASN A 205 21.88 -17.49 -0.36
C ASN A 205 22.95 -17.00 0.59
N THR A 206 23.33 -15.74 0.43
CA THR A 206 24.26 -15.03 1.33
C THR A 206 23.59 -13.75 1.79
N GLU A 207 23.55 -13.57 3.11
CA GLU A 207 22.86 -12.50 3.80
C GLU A 207 23.86 -11.62 4.53
N MET A 208 23.82 -10.33 4.25
CA MET A 208 24.71 -9.33 4.85
C MET A 208 23.91 -8.17 5.39
N GLU A 209 24.18 -7.76 6.61
CA GLU A 209 23.45 -6.70 7.27
C GLU A 209 24.39 -5.63 7.81
N ALA A 210 24.02 -4.37 7.65
CA ALA A 210 24.72 -3.23 8.22
C ALA A 210 23.78 -2.37 9.05
N GLU A 211 24.25 -1.93 10.21
CA GLU A 211 23.59 -0.89 10.99
C GLU A 211 24.03 0.48 10.46
N LEU A 212 23.10 1.21 9.84
CA LEU A 212 23.34 2.49 9.19
C LEU A 212 22.75 3.61 10.04
N THR A 213 23.57 4.51 10.50
CA THR A 213 23.16 5.69 11.28
C THR A 213 22.97 6.90 10.37
N PHE A 214 21.77 7.48 10.45
CA PHE A 214 21.42 8.70 9.71
C PHE A 214 21.32 9.87 10.68
N VAL A 215 21.93 10.99 10.31
CA VAL A 215 22.02 12.18 11.14
C VAL A 215 21.26 13.33 10.49
N GLN A 216 20.45 14.02 11.28
CA GLN A 216 19.71 15.20 10.82
C GLN A 216 20.68 16.36 10.52
N GLN A 217 20.51 16.98 9.36
CA GLN A 217 21.35 18.09 8.96
C GLN A 217 20.97 19.38 9.70
N PRO A 218 21.95 20.16 10.21
CA PRO A 218 21.68 21.40 10.90
C PRO A 218 20.83 22.38 10.07
N GLY A 219 19.80 22.94 10.68
CA GLY A 219 18.91 23.92 10.06
C GLY A 219 17.85 23.34 9.11
N SER A 220 17.85 22.01 8.86
CA SER A 220 16.84 21.36 8.03
C SER A 220 15.59 20.94 8.81
N GLY A 221 15.69 20.77 10.12
CA GLY A 221 14.54 20.54 10.99
C GLY A 221 13.76 21.82 11.14
N GLY A 222 12.54 21.90 10.62
CA GLY A 222 11.63 22.99 10.96
C GLY A 222 11.48 23.04 12.47
N GLY A 223 11.98 24.13 13.07
CA GLY A 223 12.08 24.28 14.51
C GLY A 223 10.71 24.19 15.20
N GLY A 224 10.33 23.01 15.55
CA GLY A 224 9.30 22.73 16.55
C GLY A 224 9.84 22.95 17.96
N ARG A 225 10.31 24.17 18.28
CA ARG A 225 10.27 24.61 19.67
C ARG A 225 8.82 24.68 20.06
N GLY A 226 8.43 23.93 21.10
CA GLY A 226 7.10 23.94 21.69
C GLY A 226 6.53 25.33 21.83
N GLY A 227 5.93 25.84 20.77
CA GLY A 227 5.05 26.99 20.80
C GLY A 227 3.64 26.45 20.98
N PHE A 228 2.92 26.98 21.96
CA PHE A 228 1.50 26.84 22.15
C PHE A 228 0.75 27.43 20.93
N GLY A 229 0.81 26.73 19.81
CA GLY A 229 0.14 27.11 18.57
C GLY A 229 -0.13 25.84 17.79
N GLY A 230 -1.36 25.33 17.90
CA GLY A 230 -1.81 24.08 17.37
C GLY A 230 -1.68 23.95 15.85
N GLY A 231 -0.59 23.39 15.44
CA GLY A 231 -0.47 22.69 14.17
C GLY A 231 -0.43 21.21 14.50
N ASN A 232 -1.55 20.52 14.42
CA ASN A 232 -1.62 19.07 14.45
C ASN A 232 -0.93 18.53 13.21
N SER A 233 0.40 18.41 13.23
CA SER A 233 1.04 17.50 12.30
C SER A 233 0.82 16.08 12.86
N ASN A 234 -0.19 15.40 12.35
CA ASN A 234 -0.47 13.99 12.66
C ASN A 234 0.61 13.04 12.14
N PHE A 235 1.72 13.58 11.69
CA PHE A 235 2.84 12.85 11.10
C PHE A 235 3.82 12.40 12.19
N GLU A 236 4.09 11.10 12.27
CA GLU A 236 5.07 10.49 13.16
C GLU A 236 6.44 10.42 12.50
N GLY A 237 7.20 11.47 12.69
CA GLY A 237 8.57 11.57 12.21
C GLY A 237 9.58 10.78 13.05
N VAL A 238 10.86 10.86 12.68
CA VAL A 238 11.97 10.17 13.35
C VAL A 238 11.98 10.43 14.86
N GLY A 239 11.75 11.66 15.29
CA GLY A 239 11.79 12.02 16.72
C GLY A 239 10.69 11.41 17.59
N SER A 240 9.63 10.84 16.98
CA SER A 240 8.56 10.15 17.72
C SER A 240 8.87 8.66 17.97
N VAL A 241 9.77 8.06 17.19
CA VAL A 241 10.01 6.60 17.19
C VAL A 241 11.48 6.22 17.44
N ALA A 242 12.41 7.13 17.23
CA ALA A 242 13.82 6.95 17.59
C ALA A 242 14.11 7.53 18.98
N ALA A 243 15.22 7.09 19.58
CA ALA A 243 15.66 7.62 20.88
C ALA A 243 15.92 9.13 20.86
N THR A 244 16.31 9.66 19.71
CA THR A 244 16.44 11.11 19.45
C THR A 244 16.07 11.42 18.00
N GLY A 245 15.54 12.62 17.75
CA GLY A 245 15.29 13.10 16.39
C GLY A 245 16.56 13.51 15.64
N GLU A 246 17.67 13.64 16.34
CA GLU A 246 18.94 14.12 15.74
C GLU A 246 19.67 13.01 14.99
N ALA A 247 19.52 11.76 15.41
CA ALA A 247 20.15 10.59 14.79
C ALA A 247 19.26 9.35 14.97
N ALA A 248 19.20 8.52 13.92
CA ALA A 248 18.47 7.26 13.97
C ALA A 248 19.26 6.18 13.21
N SER A 249 19.38 5.00 13.80
CA SER A 249 20.01 3.83 13.18
C SER A 249 18.93 2.86 12.70
N ILE A 250 19.12 2.35 11.48
CA ILE A 250 18.33 1.25 10.91
C ILE A 250 19.27 0.15 10.44
N ARG A 251 18.80 -1.09 10.40
CA ARG A 251 19.58 -2.17 9.82
C ARG A 251 19.14 -2.44 8.39
N MET A 252 20.05 -2.23 7.47
CA MET A 252 19.86 -2.48 6.05
C MET A 252 20.42 -3.84 5.70
N HIS A 253 19.59 -4.68 5.11
CA HIS A 253 19.86 -6.05 4.82
C HIS A 253 20.01 -6.28 3.33
N HIS A 254 21.09 -6.94 2.91
CA HIS A 254 21.38 -7.32 1.53
C HIS A 254 21.38 -8.83 1.39
N SER A 255 20.61 -9.35 0.45
CA SER A 255 20.55 -10.77 0.13
C SER A 255 21.04 -11.03 -1.30
N PHE A 256 21.90 -12.01 -1.46
CA PHE A 256 22.23 -12.62 -2.74
C PHE A 256 21.68 -14.04 -2.75
N VAL A 257 20.78 -14.33 -3.65
CA VAL A 257 20.06 -15.62 -3.71
C VAL A 257 20.38 -16.31 -5.02
N GLN A 258 20.73 -17.59 -4.94
CA GLN A 258 20.94 -18.45 -6.11
C GLN A 258 19.63 -18.56 -6.88
N VAL A 259 19.69 -18.37 -8.20
CA VAL A 259 18.52 -18.62 -9.04
C VAL A 259 18.20 -20.11 -9.11
N PRO A 260 16.92 -20.49 -9.18
CA PRO A 260 16.51 -21.87 -9.36
C PRO A 260 17.07 -22.48 -10.66
N ASP A 261 17.01 -23.80 -10.75
CA ASP A 261 17.33 -24.54 -11.98
C ASP A 261 16.32 -24.23 -13.10
N ASP A 262 16.61 -24.65 -14.31
CA ASP A 262 15.81 -24.39 -15.50
C ASP A 262 14.65 -25.40 -15.70
N ASN A 263 14.34 -26.24 -14.70
CA ASN A 263 13.27 -27.26 -14.80
C ASN A 263 11.86 -26.68 -14.51
N TYR A 264 11.78 -25.48 -13.93
CA TYR A 264 10.49 -24.83 -13.67
C TYR A 264 9.77 -24.49 -14.98
N VAL A 265 8.51 -24.89 -15.08
CA VAL A 265 7.65 -24.56 -16.23
C VAL A 265 6.77 -23.36 -15.89
N PRO A 266 7.02 -22.19 -16.49
CA PRO A 266 6.20 -21.01 -16.30
C PRO A 266 4.76 -21.26 -16.76
N ARG A 267 3.78 -20.71 -16.02
CA ARG A 267 2.37 -20.77 -16.40
C ARG A 267 1.92 -19.43 -16.97
N ALA A 268 1.18 -19.48 -18.08
CA ALA A 268 0.68 -18.29 -18.75
C ALA A 268 -0.24 -17.48 -17.85
N PHE A 269 -0.12 -16.16 -17.92
CA PHE A 269 -1.01 -15.23 -17.21
C PHE A 269 -2.38 -15.15 -17.87
N ASN A 270 -3.42 -15.10 -17.06
CA ASN A 270 -4.79 -14.76 -17.48
C ASN A 270 -5.33 -13.67 -16.57
N SER A 271 -5.89 -12.61 -17.14
CA SER A 271 -6.43 -11.46 -16.41
C SER A 271 -7.57 -11.80 -15.45
N GLN A 272 -8.21 -12.95 -15.65
CA GLN A 272 -9.34 -13.42 -14.83
C GLN A 272 -8.93 -14.33 -13.68
N ALA A 273 -7.63 -14.69 -13.59
CA ALA A 273 -7.13 -15.66 -12.60
C ALA A 273 -6.57 -15.04 -11.32
N GLY A 274 -6.39 -13.70 -11.26
CA GLY A 274 -6.00 -12.98 -10.06
C GLY A 274 -4.55 -13.09 -9.63
N TYR A 275 -3.66 -13.57 -10.49
CA TYR A 275 -2.23 -13.68 -10.18
C TYR A 275 -1.44 -12.40 -10.52
N GLY A 276 -0.44 -12.08 -9.70
CA GLY A 276 0.63 -11.19 -10.12
C GLY A 276 1.45 -11.79 -11.28
N ALA A 277 1.99 -10.95 -12.16
CA ALA A 277 2.73 -11.41 -13.34
C ALA A 277 4.18 -10.95 -13.38
N VAL A 278 5.04 -11.77 -13.97
CA VAL A 278 6.28 -11.33 -14.59
C VAL A 278 5.96 -11.00 -16.05
N THR A 279 6.37 -9.81 -16.47
CA THR A 279 6.09 -9.29 -17.82
C THR A 279 7.37 -8.86 -18.51
N TYR A 280 7.52 -9.21 -19.80
CA TYR A 280 8.66 -8.78 -20.63
C TYR A 280 8.25 -8.67 -22.11
N GLN A 281 9.09 -7.99 -22.90
CA GLN A 281 8.92 -7.88 -24.35
C GLN A 281 9.86 -8.89 -25.03
N ASP A 282 9.32 -9.80 -25.84
CA ASP A 282 10.10 -10.71 -26.67
C ASP A 282 10.13 -10.23 -28.11
N TYR A 283 11.30 -9.82 -28.56
CA TYR A 283 11.51 -9.30 -29.90
C TYR A 283 11.66 -10.40 -30.97
N ALA A 284 11.78 -11.65 -30.55
CA ALA A 284 11.92 -12.80 -31.46
C ALA A 284 10.60 -13.50 -31.80
N VAL A 285 9.45 -13.01 -31.27
CA VAL A 285 8.16 -13.59 -31.61
C VAL A 285 7.83 -13.37 -33.10
N PRO A 286 7.10 -14.30 -33.74
CA PRO A 286 6.67 -14.16 -35.13
C PRO A 286 5.79 -12.92 -35.32
N LEU A 287 5.80 -12.36 -36.54
CA LEU A 287 4.90 -11.26 -36.91
C LEU A 287 3.44 -11.66 -36.68
N GLY A 288 2.73 -10.82 -35.95
CA GLY A 288 1.32 -11.06 -35.59
C GLY A 288 1.12 -11.70 -34.21
N GLU A 289 2.16 -12.20 -33.57
CA GLU A 289 2.11 -12.66 -32.18
C GLU A 289 2.39 -11.52 -31.21
N PRO A 290 1.79 -11.55 -29.99
CA PRO A 290 2.03 -10.51 -29.00
C PRO A 290 3.49 -10.50 -28.52
N MET A 291 4.16 -9.36 -28.65
CA MET A 291 5.51 -9.17 -28.12
C MET A 291 5.54 -9.25 -26.58
N THR A 292 4.47 -8.80 -25.93
CA THR A 292 4.37 -8.79 -24.47
C THR A 292 4.04 -10.19 -23.97
N GLN A 293 5.00 -10.81 -23.34
CA GLN A 293 4.85 -12.11 -22.67
C GLN A 293 4.55 -11.90 -21.19
N ARG A 294 3.70 -12.77 -20.61
CA ARG A 294 3.29 -12.70 -19.21
C ARG A 294 3.20 -14.08 -18.61
N PHE A 295 3.87 -14.29 -17.47
CA PHE A 295 3.76 -15.51 -16.66
C PHE A 295 3.28 -15.15 -15.26
N ILE A 296 2.45 -16.03 -14.66
CA ILE A 296 2.03 -15.85 -13.27
C ILE A 296 3.21 -16.08 -12.33
N ARG A 297 3.16 -15.42 -11.15
CA ARG A 297 4.08 -15.72 -10.06
C ARG A 297 3.50 -16.84 -9.22
N ARG A 298 4.27 -17.90 -8.97
CA ARG A 298 3.85 -19.01 -8.09
C ARG A 298 5.07 -19.79 -7.59
N HIS A 299 4.92 -20.49 -6.48
CA HIS A 299 5.91 -21.48 -6.04
C HIS A 299 5.97 -22.66 -7.00
N ARG A 300 7.11 -23.31 -7.09
CA ARG A 300 7.20 -24.65 -7.68
C ARG A 300 6.45 -25.61 -6.79
N LEU A 301 5.57 -26.41 -7.36
CA LEU A 301 4.84 -27.46 -6.67
C LEU A 301 4.54 -28.59 -7.65
N GLU A 302 5.05 -29.78 -7.37
CA GLU A 302 4.96 -30.95 -8.20
C GLU A 302 4.40 -32.13 -7.40
N LYS A 303 3.54 -32.94 -8.00
CA LYS A 303 3.02 -34.16 -7.37
C LYS A 303 4.07 -35.24 -7.34
N LYS A 304 4.20 -35.99 -6.24
CA LYS A 304 4.98 -37.24 -6.17
C LYS A 304 4.49 -38.27 -7.18
N ASN A 305 3.17 -38.26 -7.43
CA ASN A 305 2.53 -39.08 -8.44
C ASN A 305 1.65 -38.23 -9.37
N PRO A 306 2.18 -37.71 -10.48
CA PRO A 306 1.45 -36.83 -11.39
C PRO A 306 0.18 -37.43 -11.99
N SER A 307 0.08 -38.76 -12.10
CA SER A 307 -1.09 -39.46 -12.63
C SER A 307 -2.21 -39.64 -11.60
N ALA A 308 -1.95 -39.41 -10.30
CA ALA A 308 -2.96 -39.59 -9.26
C ALA A 308 -3.86 -38.37 -9.18
N ARG A 309 -5.17 -38.60 -8.93
CA ARG A 309 -6.10 -37.50 -8.65
C ARG A 309 -5.65 -36.68 -7.44
N MET A 310 -5.24 -37.37 -6.37
CA MET A 310 -4.69 -36.78 -5.16
C MET A 310 -3.28 -37.33 -4.93
N SER A 311 -2.31 -36.48 -4.63
CA SER A 311 -0.94 -36.87 -4.32
C SER A 311 -0.31 -35.89 -3.33
N GLU A 312 0.59 -36.39 -2.51
CA GLU A 312 1.52 -35.52 -1.80
C GLU A 312 2.39 -34.74 -2.80
N ALA A 313 2.88 -33.57 -2.38
CA ALA A 313 3.88 -32.83 -3.14
C ALA A 313 5.28 -33.46 -3.00
N VAL A 314 6.11 -33.31 -4.03
CA VAL A 314 7.56 -33.66 -3.94
C VAL A 314 8.19 -32.86 -2.81
N GLU A 315 7.92 -31.56 -2.78
CA GLU A 315 8.30 -30.63 -1.72
C GLU A 315 7.09 -29.76 -1.37
N PRO A 316 6.60 -29.80 -0.11
CA PRO A 316 5.48 -28.97 0.31
C PRO A 316 5.91 -27.51 0.49
N ILE A 317 4.99 -26.59 0.30
CA ILE A 317 5.16 -25.18 0.62
C ILE A 317 4.98 -25.01 2.13
N VAL A 318 6.02 -24.64 2.85
CA VAL A 318 5.99 -24.50 4.31
C VAL A 318 6.23 -23.07 4.73
N TYR A 319 5.37 -22.54 5.60
CA TYR A 319 5.52 -21.21 6.22
C TYR A 319 5.84 -21.34 7.70
N TYR A 320 6.74 -20.48 8.17
CA TYR A 320 7.19 -20.46 9.55
C TYR A 320 6.84 -19.15 10.25
N LEU A 321 5.99 -19.24 11.29
CA LEU A 321 5.61 -18.08 12.10
C LEU A 321 6.71 -17.69 13.09
N ASP A 322 6.95 -16.37 13.22
CA ASP A 322 7.88 -15.76 14.16
C ASP A 322 7.57 -16.20 15.62
N PRO A 323 8.51 -16.79 16.34
CA PRO A 323 8.32 -17.22 17.73
C PRO A 323 8.04 -16.06 18.70
N GLY A 324 8.35 -14.80 18.31
CA GLY A 324 8.01 -13.60 19.08
C GLY A 324 6.51 -13.27 19.12
N THR A 325 5.66 -14.02 18.42
CA THR A 325 4.21 -13.81 18.42
C THR A 325 3.57 -14.33 19.72
N PRO A 326 2.83 -13.49 20.48
CA PRO A 326 2.20 -13.91 21.73
C PRO A 326 0.90 -14.69 21.51
N GLU A 327 0.50 -15.52 22.49
CA GLU A 327 -0.88 -16.04 22.55
C GLU A 327 -1.85 -14.95 23.00
N PRO A 328 -3.14 -15.01 22.57
CA PRO A 328 -3.77 -15.99 21.68
C PRO A 328 -3.57 -15.68 20.17
N ILE A 329 -2.86 -14.61 19.83
CA ILE A 329 -2.65 -14.15 18.47
C ILE A 329 -1.90 -15.20 17.65
N ARG A 330 -0.90 -15.84 18.26
CA ARG A 330 -0.12 -16.93 17.65
C ARG A 330 -1.01 -18.02 17.08
N SER A 331 -1.90 -18.56 17.91
CA SER A 331 -2.85 -19.59 17.49
C SER A 331 -3.74 -19.13 16.34
N ALA A 332 -4.27 -17.91 16.42
CA ALA A 332 -5.13 -17.35 15.36
C ALA A 332 -4.38 -17.17 14.02
N LEU A 333 -3.12 -16.71 14.06
CA LEU A 333 -2.32 -16.56 12.84
C LEU A 333 -1.99 -17.90 12.19
N LEU A 334 -1.65 -18.90 13.00
CA LEU A 334 -1.39 -20.26 12.49
C LEU A 334 -2.65 -20.86 11.86
N ASP A 335 -3.81 -20.70 12.52
CA ASP A 335 -5.09 -21.23 12.03
C ASP A 335 -5.47 -20.60 10.68
N GLY A 336 -5.47 -19.26 10.60
CA GLY A 336 -5.81 -18.55 9.37
C GLY A 336 -4.87 -18.89 8.20
N ALA A 337 -3.56 -18.93 8.45
CA ALA A 337 -2.60 -19.32 7.41
C ALA A 337 -2.81 -20.75 6.90
N ARG A 338 -3.22 -21.68 7.77
CA ARG A 338 -3.49 -23.08 7.40
C ARG A 338 -4.70 -23.26 6.50
N TRP A 339 -5.62 -22.30 6.45
CA TRP A 339 -6.80 -22.39 5.57
C TRP A 339 -6.43 -22.64 4.12
N TRP A 340 -5.28 -22.13 3.65
CA TRP A 340 -4.82 -22.35 2.29
C TRP A 340 -4.64 -23.82 1.92
N ASN A 341 -4.41 -24.73 2.90
CA ASN A 341 -4.30 -26.16 2.57
C ASN A 341 -5.58 -26.69 1.89
N GLN A 342 -6.75 -26.16 2.23
CA GLN A 342 -8.03 -26.50 1.57
C GLN A 342 -8.01 -26.21 0.07
N ALA A 343 -7.39 -25.10 -0.35
CA ALA A 343 -7.27 -24.75 -1.76
C ALA A 343 -6.28 -25.65 -2.49
N PHE A 344 -5.19 -26.05 -1.84
CA PHE A 344 -4.24 -27.02 -2.42
C PHE A 344 -4.83 -28.44 -2.48
N GLU A 345 -5.65 -28.83 -1.52
CA GLU A 345 -6.42 -30.08 -1.60
C GLU A 345 -7.43 -30.06 -2.76
N ALA A 346 -8.13 -28.94 -2.98
CA ALA A 346 -9.00 -28.76 -4.15
C ALA A 346 -8.20 -28.85 -5.47
N ALA A 347 -6.94 -28.44 -5.48
CA ALA A 347 -6.04 -28.56 -6.64
C ALA A 347 -5.48 -29.97 -6.82
N GLY A 348 -5.79 -30.92 -5.92
CA GLY A 348 -5.41 -32.33 -6.04
C GLY A 348 -4.13 -32.70 -5.30
N TYR A 349 -3.77 -31.93 -4.26
CA TYR A 349 -2.63 -32.23 -3.39
C TYR A 349 -3.07 -32.73 -2.02
N ILE A 350 -2.17 -33.41 -1.32
CA ILE A 350 -2.33 -33.86 0.06
C ILE A 350 -1.25 -33.17 0.89
N ASP A 351 -1.63 -32.43 1.90
CA ASP A 351 -0.73 -31.73 2.85
C ASP A 351 0.38 -30.91 2.17
N ALA A 352 0.10 -30.34 1.00
CA ALA A 352 1.10 -29.62 0.21
C ALA A 352 1.35 -28.19 0.71
N PHE A 353 0.47 -27.64 1.53
CA PHE A 353 0.64 -26.36 2.18
C PHE A 353 0.62 -26.50 3.71
N GLN A 354 1.70 -26.12 4.35
CA GLN A 354 1.89 -26.34 5.78
C GLN A 354 2.31 -25.05 6.47
N VAL A 355 1.90 -24.90 7.74
CA VAL A 355 2.28 -23.75 8.59
C VAL A 355 2.68 -24.25 9.97
N ALA A 356 3.83 -23.81 10.44
CA ALA A 356 4.38 -24.20 11.72
C ALA A 356 5.04 -23.02 12.46
N MET A 357 5.30 -23.19 13.74
CA MET A 357 6.19 -22.28 14.46
C MET A 357 7.62 -22.45 13.95
N ARG A 358 8.32 -21.35 13.76
CA ARG A 358 9.74 -21.38 13.35
C ARG A 358 10.59 -21.93 14.50
N PRO A 359 11.26 -23.06 14.31
CA PRO A 359 12.23 -23.56 15.30
C PRO A 359 13.52 -22.72 15.29
N ASP A 360 14.24 -22.71 16.40
CA ASP A 360 15.49 -21.94 16.52
C ASP A 360 16.58 -22.37 15.53
N SER A 361 16.51 -23.60 15.03
CA SER A 361 17.43 -24.12 14.02
C SER A 361 17.23 -23.54 12.61
N ILE A 362 16.11 -22.86 12.33
CA ILE A 362 15.81 -22.22 11.05
C ILE A 362 16.03 -20.73 11.16
N SER A 363 16.96 -20.19 10.39
CA SER A 363 17.12 -18.75 10.23
C SER A 363 15.99 -18.16 9.39
N PRO A 364 15.37 -17.03 9.81
CA PRO A 364 14.39 -16.32 8.97
C PRO A 364 15.02 -15.73 7.71
N LEU A 365 16.33 -15.64 7.66
CA LEU A 365 17.08 -15.09 6.52
C LEU A 365 17.33 -16.13 5.43
N ASP A 366 17.38 -17.39 5.76
CA ASP A 366 17.63 -18.48 4.78
C ASP A 366 16.52 -18.50 3.73
N ALA A 367 16.89 -18.35 2.46
CA ALA A 367 15.97 -18.24 1.34
C ALA A 367 15.11 -19.50 1.11
N ARG A 368 15.51 -20.65 1.66
CA ARG A 368 14.78 -21.91 1.56
C ARG A 368 13.49 -21.94 2.38
N TYR A 369 13.26 -20.98 3.27
CA TYR A 369 12.13 -20.99 4.21
C TYR A 369 11.25 -19.76 4.06
N ASN A 370 9.95 -19.95 3.84
CA ASN A 370 8.98 -18.88 3.86
C ASN A 370 8.68 -18.46 5.30
N VAL A 371 8.45 -17.18 5.55
CA VAL A 371 8.33 -16.63 6.90
C VAL A 371 7.12 -15.72 7.06
N ILE A 372 6.54 -15.77 8.27
CA ILE A 372 5.49 -14.85 8.74
C ILE A 372 6.08 -14.07 9.92
N ASN A 373 6.44 -12.80 9.67
CA ASN A 373 7.05 -11.92 10.66
C ASN A 373 5.98 -11.20 11.47
N TRP A 374 6.21 -11.10 12.78
CA TRP A 374 5.42 -10.28 13.69
C TRP A 374 6.15 -8.97 14.00
N VAL A 375 5.56 -7.81 13.66
CA VAL A 375 6.24 -6.52 13.78
C VAL A 375 5.45 -5.54 14.65
N HIS A 376 6.20 -4.69 15.37
CA HIS A 376 5.64 -3.63 16.21
C HIS A 376 5.82 -2.28 15.54
N ARG A 377 4.80 -1.44 15.63
CA ARG A 377 4.81 -0.05 15.17
C ARG A 377 4.21 0.86 16.24
N SER A 378 4.55 2.15 16.18
CA SER A 378 4.03 3.17 17.08
C SER A 378 2.54 3.45 16.90
N THR A 379 2.06 3.29 15.65
CA THR A 379 0.65 3.46 15.30
C THR A 379 0.11 2.23 14.59
N ARG A 380 -1.20 2.15 14.53
CA ARG A 380 -1.91 1.17 13.72
C ARG A 380 -1.55 1.35 12.24
N GLY A 381 -1.34 0.25 11.54
CA GLY A 381 -0.93 0.26 10.16
C GLY A 381 -1.31 -1.04 9.46
N TRP A 382 -0.79 -1.19 8.28
CA TRP A 382 -1.04 -2.31 7.38
C TRP A 382 -0.14 -3.51 7.67
N SER A 383 -0.56 -4.66 7.16
CA SER A 383 0.25 -5.86 6.98
C SER A 383 0.64 -5.98 5.50
N THR A 384 1.57 -6.85 5.18
CA THR A 384 2.02 -7.05 3.80
C THR A 384 2.45 -8.49 3.57
N GLY A 385 2.08 -9.01 2.39
CA GLY A 385 2.66 -10.23 1.82
C GLY A 385 3.51 -9.89 0.60
N GLY A 386 4.74 -10.39 0.56
CA GLY A 386 5.65 -10.19 -0.55
C GLY A 386 6.46 -11.45 -0.86
N SER A 387 7.11 -11.49 -2.02
CA SER A 387 7.90 -12.65 -2.42
C SER A 387 9.20 -12.26 -3.12
N VAL A 388 10.22 -13.10 -2.94
CA VAL A 388 11.41 -13.12 -3.79
C VAL A 388 11.09 -14.03 -4.98
N THR A 389 11.10 -13.47 -6.18
CA THR A 389 10.64 -14.14 -7.40
C THR A 389 11.71 -14.07 -8.47
N ASP A 390 11.91 -15.17 -9.19
CA ASP A 390 12.76 -15.18 -10.37
C ASP A 390 12.10 -14.37 -11.51
N PRO A 391 12.70 -13.24 -11.94
CA PRO A 391 12.11 -12.41 -12.97
C PRO A 391 12.17 -13.03 -14.37
N ARG A 392 12.85 -14.16 -14.54
CA ARG A 392 12.91 -14.90 -15.81
C ARG A 392 11.66 -15.74 -16.03
N THR A 393 11.12 -16.34 -14.95
CA THR A 393 10.12 -17.42 -15.04
C THR A 393 8.84 -17.15 -14.23
N GLY A 394 8.90 -16.30 -13.20
CA GLY A 394 7.82 -16.11 -12.25
C GLY A 394 7.83 -17.10 -11.07
N GLU A 395 8.86 -17.96 -10.96
CA GLU A 395 8.99 -18.86 -9.81
C GLU A 395 9.23 -18.08 -8.52
N ILE A 396 8.39 -18.30 -7.51
CA ILE A 396 8.56 -17.73 -6.17
C ILE A 396 9.54 -18.62 -5.41
N ILE A 397 10.63 -18.00 -4.95
CA ILE A 397 11.70 -18.68 -4.18
C ILE A 397 11.39 -18.60 -2.68
N LYS A 398 10.89 -17.45 -2.21
CA LYS A 398 10.61 -17.21 -0.80
C LYS A 398 9.43 -16.28 -0.64
N GLY A 399 8.46 -16.67 0.18
CA GLY A 399 7.39 -15.81 0.66
C GLY A 399 7.78 -15.13 1.98
N VAL A 400 7.45 -13.85 2.11
CA VAL A 400 7.69 -13.06 3.32
C VAL A 400 6.42 -12.30 3.68
N VAL A 401 5.79 -12.70 4.77
CA VAL A 401 4.63 -12.03 5.36
C VAL A 401 5.09 -11.14 6.51
N THR A 402 4.50 -9.95 6.64
CA THR A 402 4.75 -9.03 7.75
C THR A 402 3.41 -8.58 8.35
N LEU A 403 3.16 -8.94 9.61
CA LEU A 403 1.92 -8.67 10.33
C LEU A 403 2.15 -7.66 11.44
N GLY A 404 1.35 -6.59 11.45
CA GLY A 404 1.44 -5.51 12.43
C GLY A 404 0.69 -5.82 13.72
N SER A 405 1.36 -5.70 14.87
CA SER A 405 0.82 -6.07 16.19
C SER A 405 -0.35 -5.21 16.67
N LEU A 406 -0.47 -3.96 16.19
CA LEU A 406 -1.54 -3.06 16.63
C LEU A 406 -2.86 -3.27 15.84
N ARG A 407 -2.86 -4.14 14.84
CA ARG A 407 -4.07 -4.44 14.08
C ARG A 407 -5.19 -4.99 14.96
N ILE A 408 -4.89 -5.96 15.82
CA ILE A 408 -5.87 -6.57 16.71
C ILE A 408 -6.51 -5.53 17.66
N ARG A 409 -5.75 -4.53 18.11
CA ARG A 409 -6.26 -3.48 18.99
C ARG A 409 -7.24 -2.54 18.29
N GLN A 410 -7.12 -2.40 16.98
CA GLN A 410 -8.07 -1.61 16.19
C GLN A 410 -9.43 -2.30 16.10
N ASP A 411 -9.44 -3.59 15.79
CA ASP A 411 -10.68 -4.35 15.69
C ASP A 411 -11.38 -4.44 17.05
N TYR A 412 -10.59 -4.58 18.10
CA TYR A 412 -11.08 -4.50 19.48
C TYR A 412 -11.78 -3.18 19.77
N MET A 413 -11.17 -2.04 19.41
CA MET A 413 -11.74 -0.70 19.62
C MET A 413 -13.02 -0.47 18.80
N ILE A 414 -13.11 -1.00 17.60
CA ILE A 414 -14.33 -0.96 16.78
C ILE A 414 -15.46 -1.71 17.50
N ALA A 415 -15.18 -2.88 18.02
CA ALA A 415 -16.16 -3.67 18.78
C ALA A 415 -16.56 -2.97 20.09
N GLU A 416 -15.64 -2.35 20.82
CA GLU A 416 -15.94 -1.51 22.00
C GLU A 416 -16.93 -0.41 21.68
N GLY A 417 -16.71 0.33 20.59
CA GLY A 417 -17.59 1.40 20.15
C GLY A 417 -18.99 0.92 19.78
N LEU A 418 -19.09 -0.20 19.06
CA LEU A 418 -20.37 -0.77 18.63
C LEU A 418 -21.18 -1.39 19.76
N LEU A 419 -20.53 -2.10 20.66
CA LEU A 419 -21.18 -2.95 21.64
C LEU A 419 -21.33 -2.28 23.00
N SER A 420 -20.50 -1.28 23.35
CA SER A 420 -20.40 -0.68 24.68
C SER A 420 -20.40 -1.74 25.78
N PRO A 421 -19.38 -2.63 25.82
CA PRO A 421 -19.50 -3.97 26.41
C PRO A 421 -19.25 -4.03 27.92
N TYR A 422 -18.79 -2.94 28.55
CA TYR A 422 -18.32 -2.96 29.95
C TYR A 422 -19.50 -2.74 30.96
N GLU A 423 -20.42 -3.70 30.99
CA GLU A 423 -21.59 -3.64 31.88
C GLU A 423 -21.21 -3.54 33.35
N ASN A 424 -20.20 -4.32 33.78
CA ASN A 424 -19.78 -4.47 35.17
C ASN A 424 -18.45 -3.75 35.48
N GLY A 425 -17.86 -3.11 34.48
CA GLY A 425 -16.78 -2.14 34.67
C GLY A 425 -15.42 -2.53 34.14
N ASP A 426 -14.89 -3.69 34.37
CA ASP A 426 -13.45 -4.00 34.12
C ASP A 426 -13.16 -5.39 33.54
N GLU A 427 -14.12 -6.28 33.46
CA GLU A 427 -13.93 -7.55 32.77
C GLU A 427 -13.95 -7.36 31.26
N THR A 428 -12.91 -7.85 30.58
CA THR A 428 -12.88 -7.90 29.11
C THR A 428 -13.85 -8.99 28.62
N PRO A 429 -14.93 -8.65 27.91
CA PRO A 429 -15.85 -9.65 27.41
C PRO A 429 -15.15 -10.55 26.40
N PRO A 430 -15.32 -11.89 26.49
CA PRO A 430 -14.71 -12.86 25.57
C PRO A 430 -15.06 -12.58 24.10
N GLU A 431 -16.22 -12.03 23.83
CA GLU A 431 -16.73 -11.73 22.51
C GLU A 431 -15.87 -10.70 21.77
N LEU A 432 -15.30 -9.71 22.46
CA LEU A 432 -14.38 -8.73 21.87
C LEU A 432 -13.08 -9.38 21.43
N ALA A 433 -12.57 -10.30 22.23
CA ALA A 433 -11.36 -11.05 21.90
C ALA A 433 -11.60 -11.93 20.66
N GLU A 434 -12.71 -12.68 20.64
CA GLU A 434 -13.06 -13.54 19.50
C GLU A 434 -13.32 -12.73 18.22
N TRP A 435 -14.00 -11.60 18.29
CA TRP A 435 -14.14 -10.68 17.16
C TRP A 435 -12.77 -10.31 16.57
N SER A 436 -11.86 -9.87 17.43
CA SER A 436 -10.53 -9.45 16.99
C SER A 436 -9.69 -10.62 16.46
N LEU A 437 -9.80 -11.80 17.07
CA LEU A 437 -9.10 -13.02 16.63
C LEU A 437 -9.64 -13.55 15.30
N ALA A 438 -10.96 -13.46 15.06
CA ALA A 438 -11.55 -13.82 13.79
C ALA A 438 -10.94 -12.98 12.64
N ARG A 439 -10.80 -11.68 12.86
CA ARG A 439 -10.11 -10.80 11.90
C ARG A 439 -8.64 -11.17 11.69
N ILE A 440 -7.93 -11.53 12.76
CA ILE A 440 -6.51 -11.92 12.67
C ILE A 440 -6.34 -13.23 11.89
N ARG A 441 -7.25 -14.20 12.01
CA ARG A 441 -7.27 -15.42 11.18
C ARG A 441 -7.40 -15.06 9.70
N GLN A 442 -8.40 -14.23 9.35
CA GLN A 442 -8.63 -13.78 7.98
C GLN A 442 -7.44 -12.99 7.43
N LEU A 443 -6.86 -12.07 8.24
CA LEU A 443 -5.68 -11.31 7.84
C LEU A 443 -4.47 -12.20 7.57
N SER A 444 -4.25 -13.23 8.39
CA SER A 444 -3.17 -14.19 8.18
C SER A 444 -3.32 -14.94 6.86
N ALA A 445 -4.53 -15.39 6.56
CA ALA A 445 -4.84 -16.03 5.28
C ALA A 445 -4.59 -15.05 4.11
N HIS A 446 -5.07 -13.81 4.23
CA HIS A 446 -4.91 -12.75 3.22
C HIS A 446 -3.44 -12.50 2.86
N GLU A 447 -2.60 -12.21 3.85
CA GLU A 447 -1.20 -11.87 3.61
C GLU A 447 -0.39 -13.06 3.07
N VAL A 448 -0.74 -14.28 3.49
CA VAL A 448 -0.17 -15.51 2.91
C VAL A 448 -0.58 -15.66 1.45
N GLY A 449 -1.82 -15.35 1.09
CA GLY A 449 -2.32 -15.38 -0.28
C GLY A 449 -1.46 -14.58 -1.26
N HIS A 450 -1.01 -13.39 -0.85
CA HIS A 450 -0.06 -12.61 -1.65
C HIS A 450 1.25 -13.33 -1.91
N THR A 451 1.74 -14.07 -0.93
CA THR A 451 3.03 -14.74 -1.03
C THR A 451 2.98 -16.05 -1.82
N ILE A 452 1.79 -16.54 -2.13
CA ILE A 452 1.58 -17.64 -3.10
C ILE A 452 1.21 -17.14 -4.50
N GLY A 453 1.29 -15.83 -4.73
CA GLY A 453 1.17 -15.19 -6.04
C GLY A 453 -0.12 -14.44 -6.31
N LEU A 454 -1.09 -14.43 -5.39
CA LEU A 454 -2.42 -13.85 -5.59
C LEU A 454 -2.44 -12.33 -5.37
N GLY A 455 -3.20 -11.62 -6.20
CA GLY A 455 -3.61 -10.24 -5.98
C GLY A 455 -4.92 -10.18 -5.19
N HIS A 456 -5.36 -8.96 -4.85
CA HIS A 456 -6.66 -8.75 -4.24
C HIS A 456 -7.79 -9.13 -5.17
N ASN A 457 -8.84 -9.76 -4.64
CA ASN A 457 -10.11 -9.93 -5.32
C ASN A 457 -11.22 -9.19 -4.57
N TYR A 458 -11.74 -8.15 -5.17
CA TYR A 458 -12.82 -7.31 -4.63
C TYR A 458 -14.16 -7.55 -5.33
N TYR A 459 -14.30 -8.65 -6.07
CA TYR A 459 -15.55 -8.94 -6.75
C TYR A 459 -16.71 -9.15 -5.75
N ASN A 460 -17.70 -8.28 -5.85
CA ASN A 460 -18.89 -8.28 -5.01
C ASN A 460 -19.93 -9.30 -5.53
N SER A 461 -19.71 -10.57 -5.22
CA SER A 461 -20.50 -11.69 -5.70
C SER A 461 -21.87 -11.78 -5.04
N GLY A 462 -22.87 -12.18 -5.82
CA GLY A 462 -24.18 -12.61 -5.29
C GLY A 462 -24.12 -13.89 -4.46
N ALA A 463 -23.04 -14.66 -4.56
CA ALA A 463 -22.79 -15.85 -3.75
C ALA A 463 -22.26 -15.54 -2.33
N GLY A 464 -22.00 -14.28 -2.01
CA GLY A 464 -21.46 -13.85 -0.72
C GLY A 464 -19.95 -13.55 -0.78
N ARG A 465 -19.26 -13.63 0.37
CA ARG A 465 -17.82 -13.44 0.48
C ARG A 465 -17.10 -14.64 -0.11
N ILE A 466 -16.52 -14.46 -1.29
CA ILE A 466 -15.93 -15.56 -2.08
C ILE A 466 -14.41 -15.69 -1.94
N SER A 467 -13.76 -14.78 -1.23
CA SER A 467 -12.29 -14.73 -1.17
C SER A 467 -11.79 -14.14 0.14
N VAL A 468 -10.68 -14.68 0.66
CA VAL A 468 -9.91 -14.04 1.73
C VAL A 468 -9.00 -12.92 1.21
N MET A 469 -8.90 -12.75 -0.12
CA MET A 469 -8.09 -11.71 -0.76
C MET A 469 -8.83 -10.39 -0.93
N ASP A 470 -9.91 -10.17 -0.20
CA ASP A 470 -10.64 -8.92 -0.04
C ASP A 470 -10.27 -8.19 1.27
N TYR A 471 -10.94 -7.05 1.54
CA TYR A 471 -10.86 -6.34 2.82
C TYR A 471 -12.22 -6.37 3.52
N PRO A 472 -12.66 -7.52 4.04
CA PRO A 472 -14.03 -7.66 4.51
C PRO A 472 -14.29 -6.71 5.68
N HIS A 473 -15.33 -5.88 5.52
CA HIS A 473 -15.88 -5.16 6.65
C HIS A 473 -16.58 -6.16 7.59
N HIS A 474 -16.46 -5.96 8.90
CA HIS A 474 -17.16 -6.83 9.85
C HIS A 474 -18.68 -6.82 9.63
N LEU A 475 -19.27 -7.99 9.52
CA LEU A 475 -20.70 -8.14 9.35
C LEU A 475 -21.41 -8.00 10.70
N VAL A 476 -22.17 -6.94 10.85
CA VAL A 476 -23.04 -6.70 11.99
C VAL A 476 -24.43 -6.42 11.48
N ASN A 477 -25.41 -7.13 11.95
CA ASN A 477 -26.81 -6.95 11.58
C ASN A 477 -27.61 -6.37 12.76
N LEU A 478 -28.72 -5.71 12.43
CA LEU A 478 -29.66 -5.21 13.42
C LEU A 478 -30.85 -6.19 13.55
N ASN A 479 -31.01 -6.77 14.75
CA ASN A 479 -32.16 -7.61 15.05
C ASN A 479 -33.46 -6.81 15.20
N SER A 480 -34.59 -7.47 15.09
CA SER A 480 -35.90 -6.82 15.21
C SER A 480 -36.17 -6.21 16.60
N ASP A 481 -35.48 -6.65 17.63
CA ASP A 481 -35.51 -6.10 19.01
C ASP A 481 -34.55 -4.91 19.21
N GLY A 482 -33.78 -4.56 18.18
CA GLY A 482 -32.78 -3.50 18.21
C GLY A 482 -31.43 -3.91 18.76
N SER A 483 -31.21 -5.19 19.11
CA SER A 483 -29.88 -5.72 19.43
C SER A 483 -29.02 -5.90 18.18
N LEU A 484 -27.70 -5.98 18.35
CA LEU A 484 -26.76 -6.25 17.26
C LEU A 484 -26.46 -7.74 17.21
N ASP A 485 -26.52 -8.31 16.00
CA ASP A 485 -26.03 -9.64 15.71
C ASP A 485 -24.66 -9.54 15.02
N TYR A 486 -23.68 -10.13 15.63
CA TYR A 486 -22.28 -10.19 15.16
C TYR A 486 -21.74 -11.63 15.19
N SER A 487 -22.65 -12.62 15.17
CA SER A 487 -22.29 -14.04 15.21
C SER A 487 -21.44 -14.48 14.01
N GLU A 488 -21.59 -13.81 12.87
CA GLU A 488 -20.87 -14.07 11.62
C GLU A 488 -19.99 -12.86 11.21
N VAL A 489 -19.31 -12.25 12.19
CA VAL A 489 -18.56 -10.99 11.99
C VAL A 489 -17.53 -11.10 10.89
N TYR A 490 -16.85 -12.22 10.75
CA TYR A 490 -15.94 -12.58 9.67
C TYR A 490 -16.16 -14.04 9.29
N ASP A 491 -15.93 -14.36 8.03
CA ASP A 491 -15.99 -15.75 7.56
C ASP A 491 -14.82 -16.58 8.12
N VAL A 492 -15.06 -17.88 8.19
CA VAL A 492 -14.08 -18.89 8.58
C VAL A 492 -13.74 -19.69 7.33
N ASP A 493 -12.49 -20.11 7.23
CA ASP A 493 -11.95 -20.84 6.11
C ASP A 493 -11.73 -19.98 4.83
N ILE A 494 -11.37 -20.63 3.74
CA ILE A 494 -10.99 -20.03 2.49
C ILE A 494 -12.19 -19.91 1.56
N GLY A 495 -12.21 -18.86 0.73
CA GLY A 495 -13.31 -18.63 -0.21
C GLY A 495 -13.28 -19.53 -1.45
N GLU A 496 -14.41 -19.61 -2.15
CA GLU A 496 -14.52 -20.43 -3.36
C GLU A 496 -13.65 -19.89 -4.50
N TRP A 497 -13.52 -18.56 -4.62
CA TRP A 497 -12.59 -17.99 -5.59
C TRP A 497 -11.14 -18.36 -5.28
N ASP A 498 -10.74 -18.40 -4.03
CA ASP A 498 -9.39 -18.77 -3.62
C ASP A 498 -9.04 -20.20 -4.06
N LYS A 499 -10.01 -21.12 -3.97
CA LYS A 499 -9.86 -22.49 -4.49
C LYS A 499 -9.72 -22.50 -6.00
N VAL A 500 -10.51 -21.68 -6.73
CA VAL A 500 -10.39 -21.53 -8.18
C VAL A 500 -9.01 -20.98 -8.57
N ALA A 501 -8.57 -19.92 -7.88
CA ALA A 501 -7.29 -19.29 -8.14
C ALA A 501 -6.12 -20.25 -7.90
N VAL A 502 -6.09 -20.98 -6.77
CA VAL A 502 -5.06 -21.99 -6.50
C VAL A 502 -5.11 -23.14 -7.50
N ASN A 503 -6.32 -23.60 -7.91
CA ASN A 503 -6.44 -24.56 -8.99
C ASN A 503 -5.82 -24.04 -10.27
N TYR A 504 -6.11 -22.80 -10.68
CA TYR A 504 -5.50 -22.18 -11.86
C TYR A 504 -3.97 -22.16 -11.75
N GLY A 505 -3.44 -21.72 -10.63
CA GLY A 505 -2.00 -21.53 -10.44
C GLY A 505 -1.21 -22.81 -10.24
N TYR A 506 -1.76 -23.79 -9.51
CA TYR A 506 -0.98 -24.90 -8.97
C TYR A 506 -1.39 -26.29 -9.44
N ARG A 507 -2.60 -26.47 -10.01
CA ARG A 507 -3.02 -27.78 -10.46
C ARG A 507 -2.07 -28.33 -11.50
N GLU A 508 -1.61 -29.55 -11.29
CA GLU A 508 -0.84 -30.32 -12.25
C GLU A 508 -1.76 -31.21 -13.10
N PHE A 509 -1.54 -31.20 -14.41
CA PHE A 509 -2.36 -31.97 -15.36
C PHE A 509 -1.61 -33.20 -15.85
N PRO A 510 -2.34 -34.31 -16.15
CA PRO A 510 -1.75 -35.51 -16.77
C PRO A 510 -1.05 -35.17 -18.10
N ALA A 511 -0.03 -35.93 -18.41
CA ALA A 511 0.71 -35.77 -19.67
C ALA A 511 -0.24 -35.85 -20.89
N GLY A 512 -0.11 -34.94 -21.83
CA GLY A 512 -0.92 -34.83 -23.03
C GLY A 512 -2.22 -34.01 -22.88
N THR A 513 -2.49 -33.49 -21.69
CA THR A 513 -3.59 -32.53 -21.48
C THR A 513 -3.26 -31.19 -22.13
N ASN A 514 -4.23 -30.59 -22.83
CA ASN A 514 -4.11 -29.20 -23.23
C ASN A 514 -4.36 -28.28 -22.01
N GLU A 515 -3.28 -27.85 -21.36
CA GLU A 515 -3.34 -27.07 -20.12
C GLU A 515 -4.18 -25.79 -20.32
N THR A 516 -3.96 -25.07 -21.43
CA THR A 516 -4.67 -23.82 -21.69
C THR A 516 -6.18 -24.01 -21.78
N GLU A 517 -6.64 -25.07 -22.45
CA GLU A 517 -8.08 -25.38 -22.56
C GLU A 517 -8.68 -25.71 -21.19
N GLU A 518 -7.98 -26.52 -20.38
CA GLU A 518 -8.46 -26.91 -19.06
C GLU A 518 -8.51 -25.71 -18.10
N LEU A 519 -7.50 -24.86 -18.11
CA LEU A 519 -7.46 -23.64 -17.30
C LEU A 519 -8.60 -22.67 -17.68
N ASN A 520 -8.83 -22.47 -18.97
CA ASN A 520 -9.95 -21.64 -19.44
C ASN A 520 -11.30 -22.24 -19.05
N ARG A 521 -11.47 -23.57 -19.16
CA ARG A 521 -12.69 -24.25 -18.72
C ARG A 521 -12.95 -24.08 -17.21
N MET A 522 -11.91 -24.12 -16.39
CA MET A 522 -12.05 -23.89 -14.94
C MET A 522 -12.57 -22.47 -14.66
N LEU A 523 -12.04 -21.46 -15.33
CA LEU A 523 -12.52 -20.09 -15.20
C LEU A 523 -13.96 -19.93 -15.73
N GLU A 524 -14.32 -20.64 -16.80
CA GLU A 524 -15.69 -20.63 -17.33
C GLU A 524 -16.69 -21.21 -16.33
N VAL A 525 -16.37 -22.32 -15.68
CA VAL A 525 -17.22 -22.90 -14.63
C VAL A 525 -17.39 -21.93 -13.47
N ALA A 526 -16.28 -21.34 -12.97
CA ALA A 526 -16.34 -20.38 -11.89
C ALA A 526 -17.23 -19.16 -12.22
N ARG A 527 -17.14 -18.67 -13.46
CA ARG A 527 -18.03 -17.58 -13.93
C ARG A 527 -19.51 -17.98 -13.92
N GLY A 528 -19.81 -19.24 -14.27
CA GLY A 528 -21.18 -19.77 -14.21
C GLY A 528 -21.77 -19.76 -12.81
N ASP A 529 -20.92 -19.83 -11.79
CA ASP A 529 -21.28 -19.80 -10.37
C ASP A 529 -21.14 -18.40 -9.73
N ASP A 530 -21.01 -17.34 -10.54
CA ASP A 530 -20.81 -15.96 -10.10
C ASP A 530 -19.52 -15.77 -9.27
N ILE A 531 -18.47 -16.54 -9.58
CA ILE A 531 -17.16 -16.45 -8.95
C ILE A 531 -16.20 -15.80 -9.95
N LEU A 532 -16.05 -14.49 -9.84
CA LEU A 532 -15.24 -13.65 -10.75
C LEU A 532 -14.04 -13.05 -10.02
N TYR A 533 -13.22 -12.35 -10.79
CA TYR A 533 -12.08 -11.60 -10.29
C TYR A 533 -12.15 -10.12 -10.66
N MET A 534 -11.98 -9.26 -9.66
CA MET A 534 -11.80 -7.82 -9.83
C MET A 534 -10.74 -7.29 -8.87
N SER A 535 -9.90 -6.40 -9.36
CA SER A 535 -8.74 -5.92 -8.60
C SER A 535 -8.89 -4.48 -8.08
N ASN A 536 -7.88 -3.99 -7.40
CA ASN A 536 -7.80 -2.64 -6.83
C ASN A 536 -8.11 -1.51 -7.81
N GLN A 537 -7.74 -1.67 -9.08
CA GLN A 537 -7.95 -0.62 -10.10
C GLN A 537 -9.42 -0.32 -10.39
N ASP A 538 -10.32 -1.18 -9.96
CA ASP A 538 -11.73 -1.17 -10.35
C ASP A 538 -12.64 -0.47 -9.32
N ILE A 539 -12.21 -0.40 -8.04
CA ILE A 539 -13.02 0.04 -6.88
C ILE A 539 -13.65 1.44 -7.02
N ALA A 540 -13.02 2.36 -7.74
CA ALA A 540 -13.57 3.72 -7.92
C ALA A 540 -14.52 3.84 -9.12
N THR A 541 -14.67 2.78 -9.90
CA THR A 541 -15.30 2.83 -11.23
C THR A 541 -16.52 1.92 -11.33
N THR A 542 -16.50 0.77 -10.65
CA THR A 542 -17.59 -0.20 -10.68
C THR A 542 -18.05 -0.61 -9.28
N PRO A 543 -19.37 -0.68 -9.04
CA PRO A 543 -19.88 -1.22 -7.77
C PRO A 543 -19.67 -2.74 -7.63
N GLN A 544 -19.27 -3.42 -8.71
CA GLN A 544 -18.93 -4.84 -8.67
C GLN A 544 -17.59 -5.10 -7.97
N ALA A 545 -16.71 -4.07 -7.85
CA ALA A 545 -15.45 -4.15 -7.13
C ALA A 545 -15.58 -3.41 -5.79
N ASP A 546 -16.09 -4.10 -4.79
CA ASP A 546 -16.27 -3.57 -3.45
C ASP A 546 -15.34 -4.27 -2.46
N GLN A 547 -14.31 -3.55 -2.04
CA GLN A 547 -13.32 -4.08 -1.07
C GLN A 547 -13.89 -4.30 0.34
N TRP A 548 -15.10 -3.78 0.63
CA TRP A 548 -15.76 -3.80 1.93
C TRP A 548 -17.07 -4.60 1.91
N ALA A 549 -17.24 -5.46 0.90
CA ALA A 549 -18.49 -6.12 0.62
C ALA A 549 -19.02 -7.01 1.77
N ASN A 550 -20.29 -6.86 2.05
CA ASN A 550 -21.09 -7.77 2.86
C ASN A 550 -22.41 -8.15 2.14
N GLY A 551 -22.49 -7.86 0.85
CA GLY A 551 -23.65 -8.07 -0.02
C GLY A 551 -23.40 -7.41 -1.37
N ASN A 552 -24.16 -7.77 -2.39
CA ASN A 552 -23.92 -7.36 -3.78
C ASN A 552 -24.64 -6.05 -4.20
N ASP A 553 -25.35 -5.37 -3.30
CA ASP A 553 -25.93 -4.05 -3.54
C ASP A 553 -25.34 -3.03 -2.57
N VAL A 554 -24.44 -2.18 -3.09
CA VAL A 554 -23.69 -1.20 -2.31
C VAL A 554 -24.58 -0.15 -1.63
N GLY A 555 -25.74 0.20 -2.21
CA GLY A 555 -26.68 1.14 -1.62
C GLY A 555 -27.46 0.54 -0.46
N VAL A 556 -27.87 -0.72 -0.59
CA VAL A 556 -28.53 -1.48 0.47
C VAL A 556 -27.57 -1.67 1.64
N GLU A 557 -26.31 -1.98 1.35
CA GLU A 557 -25.26 -2.19 2.34
C GLU A 557 -24.93 -0.91 3.13
N LEU A 558 -24.86 0.25 2.47
CA LEU A 558 -24.70 1.52 3.15
C LEU A 558 -25.88 1.81 4.09
N ASN A 559 -27.11 1.57 3.64
CA ASN A 559 -28.30 1.78 4.47
C ASN A 559 -28.32 0.86 5.70
N ARG A 560 -27.97 -0.44 5.52
CA ARG A 560 -27.82 -1.39 6.62
C ARG A 560 -26.80 -0.89 7.65
N MET A 561 -25.66 -0.39 7.16
CA MET A 561 -24.58 0.12 8.01
C MET A 561 -25.00 1.38 8.78
N MET A 562 -25.79 2.27 8.15
CA MET A 562 -26.36 3.43 8.82
C MET A 562 -27.34 3.04 9.93
N ASP A 563 -28.16 2.00 9.73
CA ASP A 563 -29.07 1.48 10.73
C ASP A 563 -28.33 0.89 11.94
N VAL A 564 -27.32 0.07 11.70
CA VAL A 564 -26.42 -0.49 12.73
C VAL A 564 -25.75 0.64 13.52
N ARG A 565 -25.16 1.62 12.82
CA ARG A 565 -24.53 2.80 13.42
C ARG A 565 -25.52 3.57 14.30
N ALA A 566 -26.70 3.87 13.80
CA ALA A 566 -27.72 4.60 14.54
C ALA A 566 -28.17 3.85 15.81
N ALA A 567 -28.30 2.51 15.73
CA ALA A 567 -28.62 1.68 16.88
C ALA A 567 -27.49 1.68 17.93
N ALA A 568 -26.24 1.60 17.50
CA ALA A 568 -25.09 1.64 18.37
C ALA A 568 -24.92 3.03 19.02
N MET A 569 -25.07 4.12 18.25
CA MET A 569 -25.00 5.51 18.77
C MET A 569 -26.05 5.80 19.87
N ARG A 570 -27.24 5.21 19.76
CA ARG A 570 -28.26 5.37 20.82
C ARG A 570 -27.88 4.71 22.14
N ARG A 571 -27.07 3.67 22.12
CA ARG A 571 -26.62 2.91 23.31
C ARG A 571 -25.26 3.33 23.82
N PHE A 572 -24.52 4.06 23.00
CA PHE A 572 -23.15 4.47 23.32
C PHE A 572 -23.12 5.35 24.58
N GLY A 573 -22.20 5.04 25.49
CA GLY A 573 -22.07 5.74 26.77
C GLY A 573 -20.85 5.29 27.56
N GLU A 574 -20.87 5.48 28.88
CA GLU A 574 -19.76 5.15 29.79
C GLU A 574 -19.28 3.69 29.66
N LYS A 575 -20.20 2.79 29.29
CA LYS A 575 -19.89 1.36 29.09
C LYS A 575 -19.03 1.08 27.85
N ALA A 576 -18.72 2.09 27.03
CA ALA A 576 -17.78 1.95 25.91
C ALA A 576 -16.31 1.99 26.32
N ILE A 577 -16.04 2.28 27.59
CA ILE A 577 -14.68 2.28 28.16
C ILE A 577 -14.67 1.53 29.50
N GLN A 578 -13.50 1.01 29.88
CA GLN A 578 -13.33 0.27 31.14
C GLN A 578 -13.52 1.17 32.37
N SER A 579 -13.98 0.57 33.47
CA SER A 579 -14.06 1.27 34.77
C SER A 579 -12.67 1.79 35.20
N GLY A 580 -12.64 3.03 35.68
CA GLY A 580 -11.40 3.71 36.05
C GLY A 580 -10.64 4.37 34.90
N ALA A 581 -11.03 4.15 33.64
CA ALA A 581 -10.47 4.90 32.52
C ALA A 581 -10.93 6.36 32.57
N PRO A 582 -10.10 7.35 32.22
CA PRO A 582 -10.54 8.74 32.13
C PRO A 582 -11.68 8.90 31.13
N MET A 583 -12.77 9.58 31.53
CA MET A 583 -13.93 9.79 30.65
C MET A 583 -13.57 10.37 29.28
N ALA A 584 -12.51 11.19 29.20
CA ALA A 584 -12.04 11.76 27.93
C ALA A 584 -11.59 10.71 26.90
N THR A 585 -11.29 9.47 27.31
CA THR A 585 -10.90 8.37 26.40
C THR A 585 -12.10 7.80 25.63
N ILE A 586 -13.32 8.09 26.04
CA ILE A 586 -14.54 7.69 25.31
C ILE A 586 -14.57 8.25 23.88
N GLU A 587 -13.88 9.34 23.60
CA GLU A 587 -13.73 9.88 22.24
C GLU A 587 -13.03 8.87 21.32
N GLU A 588 -12.10 8.08 21.84
CA GLU A 588 -11.32 7.10 21.03
C GLU A 588 -12.21 5.98 20.48
N THR A 589 -13.19 5.53 21.25
CA THR A 589 -14.19 4.54 20.81
C THR A 589 -15.34 5.17 20.03
N LEU A 590 -15.64 6.45 20.27
CA LEU A 590 -16.66 7.19 19.51
C LEU A 590 -16.25 7.39 18.04
N VAL A 591 -14.97 7.68 17.75
CA VAL A 591 -14.51 7.95 16.38
C VAL A 591 -14.81 6.79 15.42
N PRO A 592 -14.41 5.53 15.69
CA PRO A 592 -14.72 4.42 14.80
C PRO A 592 -16.21 4.12 14.72
N LEU A 593 -16.97 4.30 15.79
CA LEU A 593 -18.44 4.14 15.77
C LEU A 593 -19.09 5.24 14.92
N TYR A 594 -18.77 6.50 15.15
CA TYR A 594 -19.37 7.64 14.44
C TYR A 594 -19.09 7.56 12.93
N LEU A 595 -17.90 7.14 12.54
CA LEU A 595 -17.47 6.94 11.14
C LEU A 595 -17.63 5.51 10.65
N HIS A 596 -18.47 4.69 11.28
CA HIS A 596 -18.60 3.26 10.97
C HIS A 596 -18.99 2.98 9.52
N HIS A 597 -19.82 3.83 8.93
CA HIS A 597 -20.31 3.76 7.55
C HIS A 597 -19.31 4.24 6.48
N ARG A 598 -18.16 4.77 6.85
CA ARG A 598 -17.24 5.45 5.91
C ARG A 598 -16.78 4.58 4.74
N PHE A 599 -16.65 3.26 4.95
CA PHE A 599 -16.20 2.33 3.92
C PHE A 599 -17.28 2.07 2.88
N GLN A 600 -18.53 1.93 3.30
CA GLN A 600 -19.67 1.75 2.40
C GLN A 600 -20.01 3.01 1.61
N VAL A 601 -19.65 4.19 2.09
CA VAL A 601 -19.74 5.44 1.31
C VAL A 601 -18.87 5.37 0.06
N GLU A 602 -17.63 4.86 0.17
CA GLU A 602 -16.73 4.70 -0.97
C GLU A 602 -17.33 3.75 -2.02
N SER A 603 -17.75 2.56 -1.57
CA SER A 603 -18.35 1.54 -2.44
C SER A 603 -19.63 2.04 -3.09
N THR A 604 -20.53 2.68 -2.33
CA THR A 604 -21.79 3.22 -2.86
C THR A 604 -21.55 4.32 -3.90
N ALA A 605 -20.55 5.17 -3.65
CA ALA A 605 -20.21 6.22 -4.61
C ALA A 605 -19.74 5.65 -5.96
N SER A 606 -19.16 4.46 -6.02
CA SER A 606 -18.72 3.82 -7.27
C SER A 606 -19.87 3.52 -8.24
N ALA A 607 -21.08 3.33 -7.73
CA ALA A 607 -22.29 3.14 -8.55
C ALA A 607 -22.73 4.44 -9.25
N VAL A 608 -22.44 5.62 -8.68
CA VAL A 608 -22.83 6.91 -9.25
C VAL A 608 -21.91 7.29 -10.42
N GLY A 609 -22.46 7.38 -11.63
CA GLY A 609 -21.65 7.46 -12.85
C GLY A 609 -20.80 6.21 -13.06
N GLY A 610 -21.19 5.11 -12.45
CA GLY A 610 -20.50 3.84 -12.47
C GLY A 610 -20.69 3.07 -13.77
N VAL A 611 -19.83 2.08 -13.95
CA VAL A 611 -19.90 1.12 -15.06
C VAL A 611 -19.76 -0.29 -14.52
N GLU A 612 -20.37 -1.26 -15.18
CA GLU A 612 -20.21 -2.69 -14.91
C GLU A 612 -19.43 -3.31 -16.06
N TYR A 613 -18.43 -4.08 -15.74
CA TYR A 613 -17.60 -4.75 -16.73
C TYR A 613 -16.92 -5.98 -16.13
N THR A 614 -16.42 -6.81 -16.99
CA THR A 614 -15.60 -7.96 -16.64
C THR A 614 -14.29 -7.87 -17.42
N TYR A 615 -13.29 -8.63 -17.04
CA TYR A 615 -12.08 -8.76 -17.87
C TYR A 615 -12.33 -9.66 -19.07
N ALA A 616 -13.42 -9.38 -19.81
CA ALA A 616 -13.87 -10.20 -20.92
C ALA A 616 -12.79 -10.38 -21.98
N VAL A 617 -12.67 -11.61 -22.46
CA VAL A 617 -11.83 -11.95 -23.60
C VAL A 617 -12.70 -12.39 -24.78
N ARG A 618 -12.24 -12.12 -25.99
CA ARG A 618 -13.01 -12.47 -27.19
C ARG A 618 -13.35 -13.97 -27.20
N GLY A 619 -14.65 -14.29 -27.20
CA GLY A 619 -15.16 -15.64 -27.28
C GLY A 619 -15.56 -16.27 -25.94
N ASP A 620 -15.40 -15.57 -24.80
CA ASP A 620 -15.81 -16.06 -23.49
C ASP A 620 -17.31 -15.87 -23.16
N GLY A 621 -18.03 -15.16 -24.02
CA GLY A 621 -19.47 -14.91 -23.87
C GLY A 621 -19.84 -13.87 -22.80
N LEU A 622 -18.85 -13.25 -22.13
CA LEU A 622 -19.10 -12.21 -21.13
C LEU A 622 -19.54 -10.90 -21.78
N GLN A 623 -20.37 -10.14 -21.07
CA GLN A 623 -20.69 -8.77 -21.42
C GLN A 623 -19.46 -7.89 -21.09
N PRO A 624 -18.80 -7.29 -22.10
CA PRO A 624 -17.56 -6.55 -21.84
C PRO A 624 -17.76 -5.28 -21.03
N PHE A 625 -18.92 -4.60 -21.19
CA PHE A 625 -19.15 -3.28 -20.60
C PHE A 625 -20.64 -2.93 -20.64
N GLN A 626 -21.13 -2.33 -19.54
CA GLN A 626 -22.40 -1.62 -19.49
C GLN A 626 -22.35 -0.49 -18.44
N ARG A 627 -23.24 0.50 -18.56
CA ARG A 627 -23.39 1.52 -17.52
C ARG A 627 -24.26 1.00 -16.40
N VAL A 628 -23.97 1.38 -15.17
CA VAL A 628 -24.86 1.12 -14.04
C VAL A 628 -26.24 1.71 -14.35
N SER A 629 -27.30 0.96 -14.12
CA SER A 629 -28.67 1.37 -14.45
C SER A 629 -29.07 2.67 -13.73
N ALA A 630 -29.96 3.46 -14.34
CA ALA A 630 -30.48 4.67 -13.72
C ALA A 630 -31.10 4.41 -12.34
N GLN A 631 -31.77 3.26 -12.17
CA GLN A 631 -32.37 2.88 -10.90
C GLN A 631 -31.28 2.67 -9.82
N ALA A 632 -30.23 1.90 -10.12
CA ALA A 632 -29.15 1.63 -9.18
C ALA A 632 -28.34 2.91 -8.86
N GLN A 633 -28.03 3.75 -9.86
CA GLN A 633 -27.38 5.03 -9.63
C GLN A 633 -28.22 5.96 -8.71
N ASN A 634 -29.52 6.04 -8.92
CA ASN A 634 -30.40 6.85 -8.09
C ASN A 634 -30.51 6.30 -6.67
N ALA A 635 -30.61 4.98 -6.49
CA ALA A 635 -30.62 4.35 -5.17
C ALA A 635 -29.31 4.62 -4.41
N ALA A 636 -28.17 4.55 -5.09
CA ALA A 636 -26.88 4.90 -4.52
C ALA A 636 -26.80 6.37 -4.10
N ILE A 637 -27.30 7.29 -4.94
CA ILE A 637 -27.37 8.72 -4.58
C ILE A 637 -28.26 8.93 -3.36
N ASP A 638 -29.43 8.27 -3.28
CA ASP A 638 -30.33 8.36 -2.11
C ASP A 638 -29.64 7.86 -0.83
N ALA A 639 -28.94 6.74 -0.88
CA ALA A 639 -28.19 6.23 0.27
C ALA A 639 -27.06 7.18 0.70
N LEU A 640 -26.35 7.80 -0.26
CA LEU A 640 -25.33 8.80 0.05
C LEU A 640 -25.94 10.08 0.65
N MET A 641 -27.10 10.55 0.16
CA MET A 641 -27.78 11.71 0.74
C MET A 641 -28.21 11.44 2.19
N ARG A 642 -28.65 10.23 2.52
CA ARG A 642 -28.95 9.84 3.90
C ARG A 642 -27.79 10.11 4.85
N THR A 643 -26.54 9.85 4.45
CA THR A 643 -25.35 10.09 5.30
C THR A 643 -25.14 11.57 5.64
N LEU A 644 -25.80 12.49 4.91
CA LEU A 644 -25.74 13.93 5.09
C LEU A 644 -26.93 14.49 5.86
N GLU A 645 -27.89 13.65 6.25
CA GLU A 645 -29.00 14.09 7.09
C GLU A 645 -28.53 14.57 8.45
N LEU A 646 -29.10 15.67 8.95
CA LEU A 646 -28.71 16.26 10.23
C LEU A 646 -28.89 15.29 11.40
N SER A 647 -29.90 14.42 11.33
CA SER A 647 -30.15 13.35 12.30
C SER A 647 -29.01 12.34 12.38
N GLU A 648 -28.32 12.08 11.28
CA GLU A 648 -27.19 11.17 11.19
C GLU A 648 -25.86 11.85 11.54
N LEU A 649 -25.75 13.15 11.24
CA LEU A 649 -24.51 13.93 11.45
C LEU A 649 -24.35 14.47 12.87
N LYS A 650 -25.43 14.68 13.60
CA LYS A 650 -25.35 15.17 14.99
C LYS A 650 -24.86 14.10 15.94
N ILE A 651 -24.01 14.51 16.87
CA ILE A 651 -23.70 13.70 18.04
C ILE A 651 -24.80 13.94 19.08
N PRO A 652 -25.49 12.89 19.58
CA PRO A 652 -26.53 13.03 20.59
C PRO A 652 -26.05 13.71 21.88
N ASP A 653 -26.90 14.50 22.50
CA ASP A 653 -26.59 15.27 23.72
C ASP A 653 -26.06 14.41 24.87
N HIS A 654 -26.61 13.18 25.01
CA HIS A 654 -26.15 12.27 26.06
C HIS A 654 -24.70 11.87 25.87
N ILE A 655 -24.19 11.80 24.62
CA ILE A 655 -22.78 11.50 24.33
C ILE A 655 -21.93 12.76 24.57
N LEU A 656 -22.41 13.93 24.10
CA LEU A 656 -21.66 15.19 24.26
C LEU A 656 -21.40 15.52 25.74
N SER A 657 -22.33 15.16 26.63
CA SER A 657 -22.18 15.37 28.07
C SER A 657 -21.12 14.47 28.72
N LEU A 658 -20.66 13.41 28.05
CA LEU A 658 -19.69 12.45 28.58
C LEU A 658 -18.23 12.76 28.20
N ILE A 659 -17.97 13.74 27.32
CA ILE A 659 -16.64 13.99 26.78
C ILE A 659 -16.02 15.27 27.40
N PRO A 660 -15.31 15.17 28.54
CA PRO A 660 -14.62 16.29 29.12
C PRO A 660 -13.32 16.61 28.38
N PRO A 661 -12.68 17.75 28.63
CA PRO A 661 -11.30 17.98 28.22
C PRO A 661 -10.36 16.91 28.72
N ARG A 662 -9.39 16.54 27.91
CA ARG A 662 -8.41 15.48 28.23
C ARG A 662 -7.51 15.91 29.40
N PRO A 663 -7.30 15.04 30.40
CA PRO A 663 -6.44 15.34 31.53
C PRO A 663 -4.95 15.30 31.14
N PRO A 664 -4.05 15.89 31.97
CA PRO A 664 -2.61 15.79 31.75
C PRO A 664 -2.15 14.33 31.60
N GLY A 665 -1.29 14.07 30.64
CA GLY A 665 -0.82 12.73 30.28
C GLY A 665 -1.65 12.01 29.21
N TYR A 666 -2.83 12.54 28.87
CA TYR A 666 -3.71 12.02 27.82
C TYR A 666 -3.81 13.04 26.68
N GLY A 667 -2.71 13.30 25.99
CA GLY A 667 -2.69 14.24 24.86
C GLY A 667 -3.60 13.83 23.70
N PRO A 668 -3.95 14.77 22.82
CA PRO A 668 -4.61 14.42 21.55
C PRO A 668 -3.67 13.63 20.65
N HIS A 669 -4.22 12.73 19.84
CA HIS A 669 -3.49 11.94 18.84
C HIS A 669 -4.24 11.91 17.52
N ARG A 670 -3.59 11.37 16.49
CA ARG A 670 -4.05 11.43 15.07
C ARG A 670 -5.37 10.68 14.78
N GLU A 671 -5.83 9.83 15.67
CA GLU A 671 -7.05 9.03 15.50
C GLU A 671 -8.29 9.70 16.10
N MET A 672 -8.13 10.91 16.62
CA MET A 672 -9.22 11.72 17.19
C MET A 672 -9.75 12.71 16.15
N PHE A 673 -10.98 13.19 16.39
CA PHE A 673 -11.51 14.26 15.56
C PHE A 673 -10.66 15.53 15.66
N PRO A 674 -10.40 16.22 14.54
CA PRO A 674 -9.86 17.58 14.58
C PRO A 674 -10.83 18.49 15.31
N ARG A 675 -10.33 19.56 15.95
CA ARG A 675 -11.17 20.48 16.73
C ARG A 675 -10.67 21.91 16.64
N TYR A 676 -11.60 22.85 16.69
CA TYR A 676 -11.32 24.30 16.71
C TYR A 676 -11.60 24.94 18.09
N THR A 677 -12.14 24.17 19.02
CA THR A 677 -12.59 24.59 20.35
C THR A 677 -11.51 24.50 21.44
N GLY A 678 -10.27 24.35 21.05
CA GLY A 678 -9.14 24.17 21.96
C GLY A 678 -9.17 22.84 22.68
N SER A 679 -9.14 22.81 24.02
CA SER A 679 -9.18 21.59 24.81
C SER A 679 -10.56 20.93 24.91
N ALA A 680 -11.64 21.71 24.69
CA ALA A 680 -13.00 21.19 24.72
C ALA A 680 -13.31 20.36 23.47
N PHE A 681 -14.17 19.35 23.61
CA PHE A 681 -14.64 18.56 22.47
C PHE A 681 -15.43 19.47 21.50
N ASP A 682 -15.18 19.32 20.21
CA ASP A 682 -15.86 20.08 19.16
C ASP A 682 -17.04 19.29 18.63
N ALA A 683 -18.25 19.72 18.96
CA ALA A 683 -19.48 19.00 18.60
C ALA A 683 -19.83 19.10 17.10
N VAL A 684 -19.26 20.05 16.36
CA VAL A 684 -19.59 20.31 14.95
C VAL A 684 -18.60 19.66 13.99
N THR A 685 -17.32 19.65 14.34
CA THR A 685 -16.26 19.16 13.44
C THR A 685 -16.42 17.69 13.04
N PRO A 686 -16.92 16.75 13.87
CA PRO A 686 -17.25 15.39 13.43
C PRO A 686 -18.20 15.34 12.24
N ALA A 687 -19.22 16.19 12.22
CA ALA A 687 -20.14 16.32 11.09
C ALA A 687 -19.44 16.84 9.81
N VAL A 688 -18.51 17.79 9.97
CA VAL A 688 -17.66 18.25 8.86
C VAL A 688 -16.84 17.10 8.28
N VAL A 689 -16.24 16.28 9.15
CA VAL A 689 -15.43 15.11 8.75
C VAL A 689 -16.29 14.10 7.97
N ALA A 690 -17.45 13.70 8.51
CA ALA A 690 -18.33 12.73 7.86
C ALA A 690 -18.88 13.25 6.53
N ALA A 691 -19.36 14.50 6.50
CA ALA A 691 -19.86 15.13 5.29
C ALA A 691 -18.77 15.31 4.23
N SER A 692 -17.56 15.72 4.62
CA SER A 692 -16.42 15.83 3.71
C SER A 692 -16.11 14.49 3.06
N HIS A 693 -16.17 13.40 3.81
CA HIS A 693 -15.97 12.06 3.29
C HIS A 693 -16.97 11.70 2.19
N THR A 694 -18.26 11.82 2.46
CA THR A 694 -19.32 11.57 1.46
C THR A 694 -19.21 12.49 0.25
N VAL A 695 -19.04 13.78 0.46
CA VAL A 695 -19.01 14.77 -0.63
C VAL A 695 -17.78 14.60 -1.51
N ASN A 696 -16.62 14.24 -0.93
CA ASN A 696 -15.40 14.01 -1.69
C ASN A 696 -15.51 12.79 -2.59
N PHE A 697 -16.07 11.67 -2.10
CA PHE A 697 -16.30 10.49 -2.93
C PHE A 697 -17.36 10.74 -3.99
N LEU A 698 -18.49 11.35 -3.63
CA LEU A 698 -19.57 11.64 -4.58
C LEU A 698 -19.10 12.57 -5.72
N LEU A 699 -18.34 13.61 -5.38
CA LEU A 699 -17.84 14.61 -6.31
C LEU A 699 -16.35 14.40 -6.67
N GLU A 700 -15.92 13.13 -6.78
CA GLU A 700 -14.60 12.80 -7.33
C GLU A 700 -14.58 13.21 -8.82
N GLN A 701 -13.44 13.76 -9.29
CA GLN A 701 -13.36 14.42 -10.59
C GLN A 701 -13.63 13.51 -11.79
N SER A 702 -13.18 12.24 -11.75
CA SER A 702 -13.41 11.28 -12.83
C SER A 702 -14.88 10.82 -12.83
N ARG A 703 -15.48 10.68 -11.66
CA ARG A 703 -16.92 10.41 -11.50
C ARG A 703 -17.75 11.58 -12.02
N ALA A 704 -17.39 12.82 -11.69
CA ALA A 704 -18.03 14.00 -12.21
C ALA A 704 -17.97 14.04 -13.76
N ALA A 705 -16.84 13.66 -14.33
CA ALA A 705 -16.68 13.56 -15.80
C ALA A 705 -17.56 12.44 -16.39
N ARG A 706 -17.61 11.26 -15.77
CA ARG A 706 -18.50 10.16 -16.23
C ARG A 706 -19.98 10.54 -16.15
N LEU A 707 -20.41 11.26 -15.13
CA LEU A 707 -21.79 11.77 -15.02
C LEU A 707 -22.15 12.71 -16.17
N VAL A 708 -21.23 13.56 -16.62
CA VAL A 708 -21.42 14.42 -17.78
C VAL A 708 -21.51 13.59 -19.06
N GLU A 709 -20.56 12.68 -19.28
CA GLU A 709 -20.51 11.82 -20.46
C GLU A 709 -21.75 10.89 -20.53
N GLN A 710 -22.05 10.19 -19.43
CA GLN A 710 -23.17 9.22 -19.42
C GLN A 710 -24.51 9.90 -19.67
N LYS A 711 -24.75 11.09 -19.09
CA LYS A 711 -25.96 11.89 -19.34
C LYS A 711 -26.08 12.32 -20.80
N ALA A 712 -24.96 12.65 -21.45
CA ALA A 712 -24.95 13.00 -22.88
C ALA A 712 -25.28 11.79 -23.78
N LEU A 713 -24.89 10.59 -23.38
CA LEU A 713 -25.12 9.35 -24.14
C LEU A 713 -26.49 8.72 -23.86
N ASP A 714 -27.01 8.88 -22.64
CA ASP A 714 -28.34 8.42 -22.22
C ASP A 714 -28.99 9.46 -21.29
N PRO A 715 -29.99 10.22 -21.79
CA PRO A 715 -30.69 11.24 -21.01
C PRO A 715 -31.42 10.73 -19.78
N ASN A 716 -31.67 9.41 -19.65
CA ASN A 716 -32.36 8.81 -18.48
C ASN A 716 -31.40 8.64 -17.30
N LEU A 717 -30.09 8.60 -17.53
CA LEU A 717 -29.09 8.47 -16.47
C LEU A 717 -28.95 9.80 -15.70
N PRO A 718 -28.64 9.76 -14.38
CA PRO A 718 -28.34 10.97 -13.63
C PRO A 718 -27.08 11.65 -14.18
N GLY A 719 -27.15 12.97 -14.32
CA GLY A 719 -26.00 13.79 -14.70
C GLY A 719 -25.41 14.56 -13.50
N LEU A 720 -24.28 15.23 -13.72
CA LEU A 720 -23.63 16.00 -12.66
C LEU A 720 -24.55 17.10 -12.08
N ARG A 721 -25.37 17.76 -12.92
CA ARG A 721 -26.34 18.76 -12.44
C ARG A 721 -27.42 18.13 -11.53
N ASP A 722 -27.89 16.94 -11.87
CA ASP A 722 -28.90 16.24 -11.07
C ASP A 722 -28.33 15.86 -9.68
N VAL A 723 -27.08 15.38 -9.66
CA VAL A 723 -26.38 15.04 -8.41
C VAL A 723 -26.13 16.29 -7.55
N LEU A 724 -25.66 17.40 -8.16
CA LEU A 724 -25.42 18.64 -7.44
C LEU A 724 -26.72 19.24 -6.88
N SER A 725 -27.83 19.21 -7.66
CA SER A 725 -29.14 19.66 -7.15
C SER A 725 -29.57 18.87 -5.92
N ARG A 726 -29.55 17.55 -6.00
CA ARG A 726 -29.92 16.67 -4.86
C ARG A 726 -29.01 16.88 -3.64
N LEU A 727 -27.72 17.11 -3.86
CA LEU A 727 -26.77 17.38 -2.78
C LEU A 727 -27.09 18.71 -2.08
N PHE A 728 -27.43 19.79 -2.81
CA PHE A 728 -27.82 21.06 -2.22
C PHE A 728 -29.21 20.97 -1.57
N ASP A 729 -30.16 20.23 -2.16
CA ASP A 729 -31.46 19.98 -1.55
C ASP A 729 -31.31 19.25 -0.20
N ALA A 730 -30.47 18.24 -0.12
CA ALA A 730 -30.21 17.47 1.11
C ALA A 730 -29.48 18.30 2.19
N THR A 731 -28.68 19.28 1.80
CA THR A 731 -27.82 20.04 2.74
C THR A 731 -28.35 21.48 2.98
N LEU A 732 -28.42 22.30 1.94
CA LEU A 732 -28.92 23.67 2.03
C LEU A 732 -30.43 23.71 2.31
N GLY A 733 -31.19 22.79 1.71
CA GLY A 733 -32.63 22.61 1.88
C GLY A 733 -33.05 21.98 3.22
N ALA A 734 -32.12 21.37 3.98
CA ALA A 734 -32.43 20.66 5.21
C ALA A 734 -33.13 21.57 6.22
N GLU A 735 -34.22 21.12 6.86
CA GLU A 735 -34.90 21.80 7.95
C GLU A 735 -34.07 21.73 9.25
N THR A 736 -34.21 22.72 10.11
CA THR A 736 -33.45 22.78 11.37
C THR A 736 -34.38 23.05 12.54
N ASP A 737 -34.33 22.18 13.55
CA ASP A 737 -35.19 22.25 14.74
C ASP A 737 -34.49 22.95 15.94
N SER A 738 -33.18 23.08 15.87
CA SER A 738 -32.37 23.63 16.98
C SER A 738 -31.21 24.51 16.50
N PRO A 739 -30.65 25.35 17.39
CA PRO A 739 -29.41 26.09 17.10
C PRO A 739 -28.22 25.15 16.77
N TYR A 740 -28.18 23.95 17.33
CA TYR A 740 -27.15 22.93 17.01
C TYR A 740 -27.33 22.42 15.61
N ASP A 741 -28.56 22.05 15.19
CA ASP A 741 -28.86 21.66 13.80
C ASP A 741 -28.42 22.73 12.81
N LEU A 742 -28.74 23.98 13.10
CA LEU A 742 -28.35 25.11 12.28
C LEU A 742 -26.83 25.26 12.18
N SER A 743 -26.09 24.99 13.26
CA SER A 743 -24.61 25.02 13.24
C SER A 743 -24.02 23.92 12.40
N VAL A 744 -24.50 22.68 12.54
CA VAL A 744 -24.09 21.53 11.74
C VAL A 744 -24.44 21.76 10.26
N LYS A 745 -25.68 22.15 9.95
CA LYS A 745 -26.10 22.48 8.58
C LYS A 745 -25.15 23.50 7.92
N ARG A 746 -24.83 24.57 8.62
CA ARG A 746 -23.95 25.64 8.11
C ARG A 746 -22.55 25.11 7.77
N ALA A 747 -22.01 24.26 8.64
CA ALA A 747 -20.70 23.64 8.43
C ALA A 747 -20.71 22.68 7.22
N VAL A 748 -21.75 21.85 7.09
CA VAL A 748 -21.92 20.91 5.98
C VAL A 748 -22.11 21.63 4.64
N VAL A 749 -22.92 22.69 4.61
CA VAL A 749 -23.07 23.52 3.38
C VAL A 749 -21.72 24.11 2.98
N GLY A 750 -20.91 24.54 3.95
CA GLY A 750 -19.54 24.99 3.69
C GLY A 750 -18.70 23.94 2.97
N VAL A 751 -18.76 22.69 3.44
CA VAL A 751 -18.06 21.54 2.81
C VAL A 751 -18.50 21.36 1.35
N VAL A 752 -19.80 21.35 1.11
CA VAL A 752 -20.34 21.18 -0.26
C VAL A 752 -19.88 22.31 -1.18
N VAL A 753 -20.04 23.58 -0.73
CA VAL A 753 -19.63 24.74 -1.52
C VAL A 753 -18.13 24.69 -1.84
N ASP A 754 -17.31 24.33 -0.88
CA ASP A 754 -15.85 24.25 -1.07
C ASP A 754 -15.47 23.13 -2.05
N ARG A 755 -16.14 21.98 -1.99
CA ARG A 755 -15.90 20.90 -2.96
C ARG A 755 -16.33 21.28 -4.37
N VAL A 756 -17.47 21.99 -4.53
CA VAL A 756 -17.91 22.47 -5.85
C VAL A 756 -16.96 23.53 -6.40
N LYS A 757 -16.42 24.43 -5.55
CA LYS A 757 -15.34 25.36 -5.96
C LYS A 757 -14.10 24.61 -6.41
N TRP A 758 -13.74 23.55 -5.70
CA TRP A 758 -12.60 22.71 -6.08
C TRP A 758 -12.79 22.12 -7.49
N LEU A 759 -13.97 21.54 -7.80
CA LEU A 759 -14.30 21.03 -9.13
C LEU A 759 -14.26 22.12 -10.21
N ALA A 760 -14.77 23.31 -9.90
CA ALA A 760 -14.79 24.45 -10.82
C ALA A 760 -13.39 24.92 -11.25
N VAL A 761 -12.36 24.60 -10.48
CA VAL A 761 -10.97 24.96 -10.78
C VAL A 761 -10.16 23.77 -11.27
N ASN A 762 -10.23 22.65 -10.58
CA ASN A 762 -9.26 21.55 -10.71
C ASN A 762 -9.70 20.45 -11.69
N SER A 763 -10.99 20.34 -12.03
CA SER A 763 -11.40 19.28 -12.97
C SER A 763 -10.71 19.49 -14.33
N PRO A 764 -10.11 18.47 -14.93
CA PRO A 764 -9.52 18.56 -16.26
C PRO A 764 -10.59 18.77 -17.34
N MET A 765 -11.82 18.29 -17.12
CA MET A 765 -12.92 18.41 -18.07
C MET A 765 -13.58 19.79 -17.98
N MET A 766 -13.55 20.55 -19.10
CA MET A 766 -14.09 21.93 -19.16
C MET A 766 -15.58 21.97 -18.80
N GLU A 767 -16.37 21.00 -19.23
CA GLU A 767 -17.81 20.96 -18.99
C GLU A 767 -18.13 20.76 -17.51
N VAL A 768 -17.36 19.91 -16.79
CA VAL A 768 -17.48 19.78 -15.33
C VAL A 768 -17.21 21.11 -14.65
N ARG A 769 -16.14 21.84 -15.05
CA ARG A 769 -15.86 23.17 -14.50
C ARG A 769 -17.00 24.16 -14.75
N GLY A 770 -17.57 24.13 -15.98
CA GLY A 770 -18.71 24.98 -16.34
C GLY A 770 -19.96 24.69 -15.51
N ILE A 771 -20.30 23.41 -15.34
CA ILE A 771 -21.44 22.98 -14.52
C ILE A 771 -21.22 23.38 -13.05
N ALA A 772 -20.04 23.13 -12.50
CA ALA A 772 -19.72 23.49 -11.12
C ALA A 772 -19.81 25.03 -10.91
N SER A 773 -19.26 25.82 -11.84
CA SER A 773 -19.34 27.29 -11.79
C SER A 773 -20.78 27.80 -11.86
N SER A 774 -21.59 27.30 -12.82
CA SER A 774 -23.00 27.68 -12.94
C SER A 774 -23.86 27.26 -11.74
N THR A 775 -23.50 26.13 -11.09
CA THR A 775 -24.16 25.71 -9.85
C THR A 775 -23.84 26.69 -8.71
N LEU A 776 -22.59 27.14 -8.58
CA LEU A 776 -22.23 28.16 -7.58
C LEU A 776 -22.94 29.49 -7.81
N GLU A 777 -23.11 29.92 -9.06
CA GLU A 777 -23.91 31.11 -9.42
C GLU A 777 -25.33 30.95 -8.93
N MET A 778 -26.00 29.86 -9.28
CA MET A 778 -27.37 29.55 -8.85
C MET A 778 -27.50 29.49 -7.33
N VAL A 779 -26.59 28.84 -6.61
CA VAL A 779 -26.58 28.81 -5.13
C VAL A 779 -26.42 30.22 -4.54
N SER A 780 -25.55 31.04 -5.13
CA SER A 780 -25.35 32.42 -4.73
C SER A 780 -26.63 33.27 -4.91
N GLU A 781 -27.40 33.01 -5.99
CA GLU A 781 -28.68 33.71 -6.23
C GLU A 781 -29.76 33.25 -5.24
N VAL A 782 -29.92 31.94 -5.02
CA VAL A 782 -30.87 31.37 -4.05
C VAL A 782 -30.60 31.89 -2.65
N LEU A 783 -29.35 31.84 -2.18
CA LEU A 783 -28.95 32.39 -0.89
C LEU A 783 -29.12 33.91 -0.82
N GLY A 784 -28.95 34.61 -1.96
CA GLY A 784 -29.04 36.05 -2.08
C GLY A 784 -30.44 36.59 -2.02
N SER A 785 -31.44 35.77 -2.33
CA SER A 785 -32.87 36.17 -2.32
C SER A 785 -33.53 36.11 -0.95
N SER A 786 -32.90 35.54 0.07
CA SER A 786 -33.44 35.47 1.42
C SER A 786 -33.33 36.83 2.12
N GLU A 787 -34.43 37.30 2.79
CA GLU A 787 -34.54 38.63 3.39
C GLU A 787 -33.61 38.94 4.61
N GLN A 788 -32.80 37.98 5.08
CA GLN A 788 -31.91 38.12 6.24
C GLN A 788 -30.42 38.04 5.85
N GLN A 789 -29.94 38.94 5.00
CA GLN A 789 -28.59 38.80 4.40
C GLN A 789 -27.44 39.44 5.14
N GLU A 790 -27.59 40.58 5.79
CA GLU A 790 -26.47 41.29 6.47
C GLU A 790 -26.10 40.62 7.79
N GLY A 791 -24.85 40.11 7.87
CA GLY A 791 -24.31 39.47 9.08
C GLY A 791 -24.57 37.96 9.20
N SER A 792 -25.37 37.37 8.32
CA SER A 792 -25.67 35.93 8.30
C SER A 792 -24.59 35.10 7.56
N LEU A 793 -24.52 33.78 7.83
CA LEU A 793 -23.67 32.86 7.06
C LEU A 793 -24.07 32.86 5.59
N ALA A 794 -25.36 32.97 5.26
CA ALA A 794 -25.82 33.05 3.86
C ALA A 794 -25.18 34.26 3.16
N GLY A 795 -25.20 35.44 3.77
CA GLY A 795 -24.49 36.61 3.25
C GLY A 795 -22.98 36.44 3.14
N PHE A 796 -22.36 35.71 4.07
CA PHE A 796 -20.94 35.34 3.94
C PHE A 796 -20.69 34.46 2.75
N LEU A 797 -21.44 33.38 2.58
CA LEU A 797 -21.30 32.42 1.47
C LEU A 797 -21.55 33.10 0.12
N VAL A 798 -22.56 33.95 0.00
CA VAL A 798 -22.81 34.73 -1.21
C VAL A 798 -21.60 35.58 -1.60
N ARG A 799 -21.04 36.32 -0.63
CA ARG A 799 -19.84 37.13 -0.89
C ARG A 799 -18.64 36.28 -1.22
N ASP A 800 -18.50 35.14 -0.60
CA ASP A 800 -17.37 34.22 -0.82
C ASP A 800 -17.45 33.55 -2.20
N ILE A 801 -18.62 33.05 -2.58
CA ILE A 801 -18.87 32.50 -3.93
C ILE A 801 -18.65 33.58 -5.00
N LYS A 802 -19.23 34.77 -4.85
CA LYS A 802 -19.02 35.86 -5.82
C LYS A 802 -17.55 36.26 -5.94
N ARG A 803 -16.85 36.30 -4.81
CA ARG A 803 -15.42 36.61 -4.79
C ARG A 803 -14.60 35.50 -5.49
N PHE A 804 -14.99 34.26 -5.30
CA PHE A 804 -14.40 33.10 -5.99
C PHE A 804 -14.62 33.17 -7.50
N LEU A 805 -15.84 33.37 -7.96
CA LEU A 805 -16.20 33.42 -9.39
C LEU A 805 -15.52 34.59 -10.13
N ASN A 806 -15.24 35.69 -9.43
CA ASN A 806 -14.58 36.88 -9.99
C ASN A 806 -13.03 36.84 -9.89
N ARG A 807 -12.42 35.77 -9.38
CA ARG A 807 -10.96 35.65 -9.29
C ARG A 807 -10.33 35.27 -10.63
N SER A 808 -9.10 35.78 -10.86
CA SER A 808 -8.21 35.18 -11.86
C SER A 808 -7.72 33.82 -11.37
N ALA A 809 -7.51 32.87 -12.29
CA ALA A 809 -7.04 31.51 -11.96
C ALA A 809 -5.72 31.48 -11.15
N GLU A 810 -4.89 32.52 -11.26
CA GLU A 810 -3.60 32.66 -10.58
C GLU A 810 -3.69 32.91 -9.06
N ASN A 811 -4.87 33.28 -8.55
CA ASN A 811 -5.07 33.64 -7.15
C ASN A 811 -5.90 32.61 -6.36
N PHE A 812 -6.01 31.38 -6.87
CA PHE A 812 -6.73 30.32 -6.16
C PHE A 812 -5.93 29.84 -4.95
N ARG A 813 -6.49 30.02 -3.76
CA ARG A 813 -5.94 29.44 -2.54
C ARG A 813 -6.44 28.02 -2.41
N GLU A 814 -5.53 27.08 -2.22
CA GLU A 814 -5.84 25.67 -1.95
C GLU A 814 -6.89 25.57 -0.82
N ILE A 815 -7.98 24.88 -1.09
CA ILE A 815 -9.04 24.67 -0.09
C ILE A 815 -8.57 23.52 0.78
N ASN A 816 -8.30 23.79 2.05
CA ASN A 816 -7.97 22.75 3.01
C ASN A 816 -9.17 21.81 3.17
N GLN A 817 -9.04 20.60 2.68
CA GLN A 817 -10.01 19.54 2.92
C GLN A 817 -9.76 18.92 4.30
N VAL A 818 -10.82 18.74 5.07
CA VAL A 818 -10.76 18.01 6.33
C VAL A 818 -10.87 16.52 6.02
N SER A 819 -9.85 15.77 6.40
CA SER A 819 -9.82 14.33 6.20
C SER A 819 -10.38 13.60 7.41
N PRO A 820 -11.09 12.46 7.20
CA PRO A 820 -11.46 11.61 8.32
C PRO A 820 -10.20 11.06 9.01
N PRO A 821 -10.25 10.81 10.33
CA PRO A 821 -9.16 10.13 11.04
C PRO A 821 -8.86 8.77 10.42
N PRO A 822 -7.60 8.32 10.42
CA PRO A 822 -7.22 7.00 9.94
C PRO A 822 -7.96 5.91 10.72
N GLY A 823 -8.28 4.81 10.11
CA GLY A 823 -9.02 3.74 10.79
C GLY A 823 -9.60 2.70 9.85
N ALA A 824 -9.06 2.56 8.66
CA ALA A 824 -9.42 1.43 7.80
C ALA A 824 -9.13 0.11 8.50
N PRO A 825 -10.01 -0.90 8.41
CA PRO A 825 -9.78 -2.22 8.98
C PRO A 825 -8.55 -2.91 8.39
N ILE A 826 -8.28 -2.69 7.10
CA ILE A 826 -7.05 -3.05 6.37
C ILE A 826 -6.72 -1.90 5.42
N GLY A 827 -5.46 -1.80 5.05
CA GLY A 827 -5.01 -0.86 4.04
C GLY A 827 -4.92 0.57 4.53
N GLN A 828 -4.71 1.46 3.61
CA GLN A 828 -4.48 2.88 3.86
C GLN A 828 -5.80 3.63 4.06
N PRO A 829 -5.77 4.78 4.76
CA PRO A 829 -6.93 5.66 4.85
C PRO A 829 -7.45 6.05 3.47
N ALA A 830 -8.77 6.09 3.31
CA ALA A 830 -9.44 6.41 2.05
C ALA A 830 -8.96 7.71 1.36
N MET A 831 -8.47 8.68 2.13
CA MET A 831 -7.90 9.93 1.61
C MET A 831 -6.60 9.75 0.82
N ASP A 832 -5.80 8.74 1.13
CA ASP A 832 -4.64 8.42 0.30
C ASP A 832 -5.06 7.95 -1.10
N TRP A 833 -6.26 7.41 -1.27
CA TRP A 833 -6.81 7.02 -2.55
C TRP A 833 -7.21 8.21 -3.44
N ILE A 834 -7.81 9.25 -2.86
CA ILE A 834 -8.19 10.44 -3.62
C ILE A 834 -6.94 11.21 -4.09
N GLN A 835 -5.96 11.36 -3.20
CA GLN A 835 -4.66 11.94 -3.57
C GLN A 835 -3.86 11.02 -4.48
N ARG A 836 -4.03 9.69 -4.37
CA ARG A 836 -3.36 8.70 -5.22
C ARG A 836 -4.09 8.45 -6.53
N SER A 837 -5.40 8.67 -6.64
CA SER A 837 -6.03 8.61 -7.97
C SER A 837 -5.49 9.70 -8.89
N GLU A 838 -5.14 10.86 -8.35
CA GLU A 838 -4.43 11.91 -9.11
C GLU A 838 -2.94 11.55 -9.34
N LEU A 839 -2.29 10.91 -8.36
CA LEU A 839 -0.92 10.40 -8.46
C LEU A 839 -0.86 9.02 -9.13
N TRP A 840 -1.94 8.23 -9.10
CA TRP A 840 -1.99 6.87 -9.65
C TRP A 840 -1.90 6.87 -11.17
N TYR A 841 -2.56 7.79 -11.87
CA TYR A 841 -2.35 7.95 -13.32
C TYR A 841 -0.94 8.44 -13.62
N THR A 842 -0.43 9.39 -12.84
CA THR A 842 0.95 9.88 -12.98
C THR A 842 1.96 8.81 -12.55
N TRP A 843 1.62 7.95 -11.61
CA TRP A 843 2.48 6.89 -11.09
C TRP A 843 2.44 5.65 -11.99
N LEU A 844 1.28 5.25 -12.52
CA LEU A 844 1.19 4.22 -13.58
C LEU A 844 1.94 4.65 -14.84
N GLU A 845 1.85 5.91 -15.26
CA GLU A 845 2.66 6.43 -16.36
C GLU A 845 4.15 6.46 -15.97
N GLN A 846 4.51 6.88 -14.78
CA GLN A 846 5.91 6.94 -14.36
C GLN A 846 6.51 5.57 -14.07
N ASP A 847 5.78 4.62 -13.51
CA ASP A 847 6.27 3.25 -13.30
C ASP A 847 6.23 2.43 -14.58
N TRP A 848 5.26 2.65 -15.43
CA TRP A 848 5.23 2.05 -16.78
C TRP A 848 6.40 2.55 -17.64
N LEU A 849 6.71 3.85 -17.56
CA LEU A 849 7.88 4.47 -18.23
C LEU A 849 9.21 4.13 -17.55
N ARG A 850 9.22 3.80 -16.27
CA ARG A 850 10.45 3.45 -15.52
C ARG A 850 10.77 1.97 -15.51
N GLY A 851 9.89 1.10 -16.04
CA GLY A 851 10.15 -0.34 -16.16
C GLY A 851 10.45 -1.04 -14.83
N GLN A 852 9.89 -0.54 -13.71
CA GLN A 852 10.04 -1.22 -12.42
C GLN A 852 9.09 -2.41 -12.39
N PRO A 853 9.56 -3.64 -12.15
CA PRO A 853 8.65 -4.72 -11.85
C PRO A 853 7.87 -4.37 -10.57
N PHE A 854 6.58 -4.61 -10.59
CA PHE A 854 5.71 -4.46 -9.43
C PHE A 854 6.25 -5.31 -8.26
N GLY A 855 7.18 -4.75 -7.52
CA GLY A 855 7.74 -5.32 -6.31
C GLY A 855 7.25 -4.51 -5.13
N GLY A 856 6.21 -5.01 -4.48
CA GLY A 856 5.67 -4.44 -3.26
C GLY A 856 4.52 -3.46 -3.50
N HIS A 857 3.32 -4.00 -3.57
CA HIS A 857 2.12 -3.20 -3.40
C HIS A 857 2.12 -2.62 -1.98
N TRP A 858 2.11 -1.31 -1.89
CA TRP A 858 1.83 -0.59 -0.66
C TRP A 858 0.31 -0.64 -0.42
N HIS A 859 -0.10 -1.34 0.62
CA HIS A 859 -1.49 -1.38 1.09
C HIS A 859 -1.60 -0.87 2.51
#